data_d8d2ed533fd14b4c862d620ea77ac9c0
#
_entry.id   d8d2ed533fd14b4c862d620ea77ac9c0
#
_cell.length_a   1.000
_cell.length_b   1.000
_cell.length_c   1.000
_cell.angle_alpha   90.00
_cell.angle_beta   90.00
_cell.angle_gamma   90.00
#
_symmetry.space_group_name_H-M   'P 1'
#
loop_
_entity.id
_entity.type
_entity.pdbx_description
1 polymer ?
#
loop_
_entity_poly.entity_id
_entity_poly.type
_entity_poly.pdbx_seq_one_letter_code
_entity_poly.pdbx_strand_id
1 'polypeptide(L)'
;MNRILILLYICLGAIYAYGQHISHIYNNESLSEALRQLNEQTEEYTISFLYNELEDFHITTSIHRKTVPDAIRQMIGFYPIRMTVEGKEIIVECPQKSAPRYKGTIIDERGQPVAYANIALLSPQDSTLISGGVSNESGYFVIPCEQIPVLARISYVGYKTIYRLCDKLEIGTIRMLPDNIRLKDVKITGNAIQNSASGYKVNVKSLLFAKDRMLTDLLPYLPGINIDQEQITILGKAVTAFYIDGVRNTDPAVLKSLSSERIETIEVDYLAGVDESKSAVGGVIRITTRRDANNGYSGDVRGALMLQPSNGLYDQHIANTLSASVGKLYVFNSISLTHNTPKIHEEETYVPKPNSTMGYSTDRQGKYKRTYLNEYLGFSYEISPSQQLKGSAWYAFADEYINETALTSKADGTHISSRQNPNQSHVVQGVADYVWKPKLEQQFDFIVDYLYKRQRDRQHSVLDNEQAQEYSQVQNTHMLRIQPKWQQPLCKALKLTAGLDYQQTRYSNNLWVRTTMNSYSPAAFAEIEGEGKSIQYEIGLRAQHTSMRVRTDDVRNNHNDFGIFPTVNFMWMINQKRQHMLNLMYKYSMEDLPYSAISTYRSYTSPYSYETGNPSLKPPTGHELMLMAKLWGKWTLLGGYIRANNEIYFVREQSPESPSVTQIMPYNCASIEGLMFGMEYLLRIGKVWSSVPKAQMVHISGQLQGEHYSNPFTFRLDWRNDFRFSPTFSATLDFHYEPTSHYLDHTLKPVYHVNIQLAKSLYNERLLLTLDAKPFVKNRRSITDNLNVRTTYHNLTKEQYLEFIIKWRFKGGRHLKKQSTVESLQEYKQLEKEK
;
A
#
# COMPACT_ATOMS: atom_id res chain seq x y z
N MET A 1 -45.59 -7.24 -27.24
CA MET A 1 -46.26 -7.77 -26.06
C MET A 1 -46.09 -9.27 -25.86
N ASN A 2 -46.09 -10.09 -26.94
CA ASN A 2 -45.98 -11.58 -26.77
C ASN A 2 -44.57 -12.14 -26.38
N ARG A 3 -43.50 -11.40 -26.53
CA ARG A 3 -42.13 -11.88 -26.12
C ARG A 3 -41.82 -11.65 -24.64
N ILE A 4 -42.48 -10.75 -23.98
CA ILE A 4 -42.33 -10.48 -22.53
C ILE A 4 -43.10 -11.50 -21.68
N LEU A 5 -44.25 -11.96 -22.19
CA LEU A 5 -45.05 -13.01 -21.55
C LEU A 5 -44.41 -14.39 -21.58
N ILE A 6 -43.60 -14.70 -22.59
CA ILE A 6 -42.86 -15.96 -22.70
C ILE A 6 -41.63 -15.95 -21.74
N LEU A 7 -40.97 -14.82 -21.55
CA LEU A 7 -39.90 -14.67 -20.55
C LEU A 7 -40.43 -14.73 -19.13
N LEU A 8 -41.62 -14.21 -18.86
CA LEU A 8 -42.27 -14.34 -17.55
C LEU A 8 -42.73 -15.79 -17.26
N TYR A 9 -43.15 -16.55 -18.29
CA TYR A 9 -43.51 -17.96 -18.14
C TYR A 9 -42.29 -18.87 -17.93
N ILE A 10 -41.13 -18.55 -18.51
CA ILE A 10 -39.88 -19.25 -18.26
C ILE A 10 -39.32 -18.94 -16.88
N CYS A 11 -39.49 -17.72 -16.38
CA CYS A 11 -39.11 -17.34 -15.01
C CYS A 11 -40.02 -17.90 -13.93
N LEU A 12 -41.30 -18.15 -14.22
CA LEU A 12 -42.25 -18.80 -13.31
C LEU A 12 -42.17 -20.34 -13.30
N GLY A 13 -41.62 -20.95 -14.36
CA GLY A 13 -41.38 -22.40 -14.43
C GLY A 13 -40.15 -22.91 -13.65
N ALA A 14 -39.29 -21.99 -13.16
CA ALA A 14 -38.07 -22.35 -12.43
C ALA A 14 -38.26 -22.42 -10.89
N ILE A 15 -39.52 -22.35 -10.39
CA ILE A 15 -39.81 -22.25 -8.94
C ILE A 15 -40.30 -23.59 -8.32
N TYR A 16 -40.27 -24.72 -9.03
CA TYR A 16 -40.65 -26.01 -8.44
C TYR A 16 -39.55 -27.05 -8.52
N ALA A 17 -38.45 -26.81 -7.76
CA ALA A 17 -37.59 -27.86 -7.27
C ALA A 17 -37.34 -27.58 -5.75
N TYR A 18 -38.39 -27.66 -4.97
CA TYR A 18 -38.26 -27.74 -3.52
C TYR A 18 -37.94 -29.17 -3.13
N GLY A 19 -36.65 -29.54 -3.07
CA GLY A 19 -36.22 -30.69 -2.32
C GLY A 19 -36.58 -30.48 -0.83
N GLN A 20 -37.00 -31.52 -0.16
CA GLN A 20 -37.31 -31.48 1.29
C GLN A 20 -36.08 -30.97 2.06
N HIS A 21 -36.24 -29.89 2.86
CA HIS A 21 -35.16 -29.32 3.66
C HIS A 21 -35.37 -29.72 5.14
N ILE A 22 -34.31 -30.25 5.74
CA ILE A 22 -34.32 -30.69 7.15
C ILE A 22 -33.68 -29.60 8.02
N SER A 23 -34.30 -29.36 9.18
CA SER A 23 -33.77 -28.51 10.25
C SER A 23 -34.00 -29.24 11.59
N HIS A 24 -32.92 -29.65 12.25
CA HIS A 24 -32.98 -30.37 13.53
C HIS A 24 -31.67 -30.15 14.32
N ILE A 25 -31.75 -30.16 15.64
CA ILE A 25 -30.59 -30.06 16.54
C ILE A 25 -30.43 -31.40 17.25
N TYR A 26 -29.35 -32.09 16.98
CA TYR A 26 -28.95 -33.34 17.67
C TYR A 26 -27.97 -32.99 18.79
N ASN A 27 -28.15 -33.60 19.95
CA ASN A 27 -27.30 -33.42 21.12
C ASN A 27 -26.91 -34.74 21.76
N ASN A 28 -25.71 -35.24 21.45
CA ASN A 28 -25.17 -36.54 21.92
C ASN A 28 -26.14 -37.71 21.64
N GLU A 29 -26.81 -37.71 20.53
CA GLU A 29 -27.76 -38.70 20.10
C GLU A 29 -27.07 -39.79 19.28
N SER A 30 -27.50 -41.06 19.41
CA SER A 30 -26.99 -42.15 18.60
C SER A 30 -27.29 -41.89 17.10
N LEU A 31 -26.28 -42.12 16.23
CA LEU A 31 -26.46 -41.94 14.78
C LEU A 31 -27.56 -42.84 14.24
N SER A 32 -27.67 -44.09 14.75
CA SER A 32 -28.77 -45.00 14.36
C SER A 32 -30.14 -44.39 14.66
N GLU A 33 -30.32 -43.84 15.84
CA GLU A 33 -31.56 -43.18 16.23
C GLU A 33 -31.85 -41.93 15.41
N ALA A 34 -30.83 -41.08 15.19
CA ALA A 34 -30.97 -39.90 14.37
C ALA A 34 -31.30 -40.21 12.90
N LEU A 35 -30.70 -41.26 12.33
CA LEU A 35 -31.06 -41.75 10.99
C LEU A 35 -32.45 -42.31 10.91
N ARG A 36 -32.90 -43.03 11.97
CA ARG A 36 -34.26 -43.56 12.07
C ARG A 36 -35.27 -42.43 12.08
N GLN A 37 -35.08 -41.42 12.92
CA GLN A 37 -35.95 -40.23 12.98
C GLN A 37 -35.97 -39.47 11.66
N LEU A 38 -34.78 -39.31 11.00
CA LEU A 38 -34.69 -38.68 9.71
C LEU A 38 -35.45 -39.47 8.63
N ASN A 39 -35.34 -40.80 8.66
CA ASN A 39 -36.04 -41.66 7.71
C ASN A 39 -37.57 -41.60 7.88
N GLU A 40 -38.09 -41.40 9.11
CA GLU A 40 -39.52 -41.17 9.37
C GLU A 40 -40.01 -39.80 8.93
N GLN A 41 -39.13 -38.81 8.83
CA GLN A 41 -39.44 -37.44 8.44
C GLN A 41 -39.31 -37.17 6.94
N THR A 42 -38.60 -38.02 6.18
CA THR A 42 -38.38 -37.82 4.75
C THR A 42 -39.36 -38.66 3.92
N GLU A 43 -39.98 -38.00 2.92
CA GLU A 43 -40.79 -38.68 1.90
C GLU A 43 -40.01 -38.82 0.57
N GLU A 44 -38.86 -38.14 0.47
CA GLU A 44 -38.08 -38.06 -0.76
C GLU A 44 -37.08 -39.21 -0.89
N TYR A 45 -36.51 -39.66 0.25
CA TYR A 45 -35.49 -40.70 0.31
C TYR A 45 -35.85 -41.80 1.28
N THR A 46 -35.37 -43.01 0.99
CA THR A 46 -35.36 -44.15 1.93
C THR A 46 -33.95 -44.31 2.46
N ILE A 47 -33.75 -44.28 3.79
CA ILE A 47 -32.42 -44.38 4.41
C ILE A 47 -32.25 -45.81 4.93
N SER A 48 -31.33 -46.54 4.31
CA SER A 48 -31.01 -47.95 4.64
C SER A 48 -29.72 -47.99 5.45
N PHE A 49 -29.79 -48.58 6.66
CA PHE A 49 -28.64 -48.76 7.55
C PHE A 49 -28.87 -49.93 8.50
N LEU A 50 -27.78 -50.49 9.06
CA LEU A 50 -27.85 -51.48 10.11
C LEU A 50 -27.73 -50.82 11.49
N TYR A 51 -28.79 -50.94 12.29
CA TYR A 51 -28.88 -50.21 13.55
C TYR A 51 -27.71 -50.45 14.48
N ASN A 52 -27.36 -51.76 14.72
CA ASN A 52 -26.29 -52.16 15.63
C ASN A 52 -24.86 -51.75 15.13
N GLU A 53 -24.72 -51.42 13.88
CA GLU A 53 -23.43 -50.95 13.35
C GLU A 53 -23.14 -49.48 13.61
N LEU A 54 -24.20 -48.68 13.80
CA LEU A 54 -24.10 -47.23 13.91
C LEU A 54 -24.51 -46.71 15.29
N GLU A 55 -25.01 -47.56 16.20
CA GLU A 55 -25.51 -47.12 17.51
C GLU A 55 -24.45 -46.52 18.45
N ASP A 56 -23.17 -46.93 18.31
CA ASP A 56 -22.07 -46.41 19.11
C ASP A 56 -21.60 -45.01 18.66
N PHE A 57 -21.97 -44.56 17.46
CA PHE A 57 -21.59 -43.29 16.92
C PHE A 57 -22.57 -42.22 17.36
N HIS A 58 -22.17 -41.37 18.28
CA HIS A 58 -23.01 -40.27 18.80
C HIS A 58 -22.75 -38.98 18.06
N ILE A 59 -23.82 -38.27 17.72
CA ILE A 59 -23.76 -37.02 16.99
C ILE A 59 -24.23 -35.84 17.86
N THR A 60 -23.52 -34.72 17.70
CA THR A 60 -23.93 -33.41 18.23
C THR A 60 -23.76 -32.40 17.11
N THR A 61 -24.88 -31.98 16.53
CA THR A 61 -24.82 -31.05 15.40
C THR A 61 -26.14 -30.31 15.20
N SER A 62 -26.11 -29.13 14.65
CA SER A 62 -27.27 -28.32 14.31
C SER A 62 -27.42 -28.23 12.79
N ILE A 63 -28.48 -28.83 12.29
CA ILE A 63 -28.80 -28.83 10.86
C ILE A 63 -29.81 -27.72 10.57
N HIS A 64 -29.52 -26.84 9.62
CA HIS A 64 -30.42 -25.79 9.21
C HIS A 64 -30.65 -25.82 7.70
N ARG A 65 -31.92 -26.09 7.30
CA ARG A 65 -32.43 -26.07 5.93
C ARG A 65 -31.47 -26.80 4.95
N LYS A 66 -31.11 -28.05 5.25
CA LYS A 66 -30.29 -28.87 4.37
C LYS A 66 -31.10 -29.92 3.66
N THR A 67 -30.66 -30.36 2.48
CA THR A 67 -31.20 -31.53 1.81
C THR A 67 -30.93 -32.79 2.67
N VAL A 68 -31.71 -33.86 2.52
CA VAL A 68 -31.53 -35.08 3.26
C VAL A 68 -30.10 -35.68 3.11
N PRO A 69 -29.52 -35.75 1.89
CA PRO A 69 -28.13 -36.23 1.75
C PRO A 69 -27.10 -35.32 2.45
N ASP A 70 -27.27 -33.97 2.40
CA ASP A 70 -26.34 -33.05 3.05
C ASP A 70 -26.51 -33.05 4.58
N ALA A 71 -27.71 -33.30 5.09
CA ALA A 71 -27.95 -33.47 6.49
C ALA A 71 -27.23 -34.75 7.03
N ILE A 72 -27.32 -35.88 6.30
CA ILE A 72 -26.63 -37.11 6.66
C ILE A 72 -25.12 -36.94 6.56
N ARG A 73 -24.59 -36.27 5.52
CA ARG A 73 -23.14 -35.94 5.42
C ARG A 73 -22.66 -35.16 6.63
N GLN A 74 -23.45 -34.23 7.11
CA GLN A 74 -23.10 -33.45 8.29
C GLN A 74 -23.20 -34.32 9.58
N MET A 75 -24.17 -35.21 9.69
CA MET A 75 -24.30 -36.15 10.83
C MET A 75 -23.11 -37.07 10.91
N ILE A 76 -22.73 -37.75 9.82
CA ILE A 76 -21.60 -38.66 9.81
C ILE A 76 -20.26 -37.97 10.02
N GLY A 77 -20.14 -36.67 9.60
CA GLY A 77 -18.99 -35.87 9.88
C GLY A 77 -17.65 -36.54 9.56
N PHE A 78 -16.80 -36.71 10.57
CA PHE A 78 -15.49 -37.36 10.47
C PHE A 78 -15.47 -38.81 10.93
N TYR A 79 -16.62 -39.38 11.18
CA TYR A 79 -16.68 -40.84 11.51
C TYR A 79 -16.31 -41.67 10.28
N PRO A 80 -15.72 -42.89 10.47
CA PRO A 80 -15.38 -43.79 9.38
C PRO A 80 -16.62 -44.51 8.84
N ILE A 81 -17.59 -43.69 8.40
CA ILE A 81 -18.90 -44.13 7.90
C ILE A 81 -19.02 -43.72 6.46
N ARG A 82 -19.47 -44.63 5.61
CA ARG A 82 -19.72 -44.37 4.19
C ARG A 82 -21.20 -44.10 3.97
N MET A 83 -21.49 -43.09 3.15
CA MET A 83 -22.80 -42.81 2.62
C MET A 83 -22.78 -42.95 1.09
N THR A 84 -23.65 -43.77 0.56
CA THR A 84 -23.87 -43.91 -0.90
C THR A 84 -25.31 -43.52 -1.21
N VAL A 85 -25.51 -42.75 -2.29
CA VAL A 85 -26.84 -42.33 -2.76
C VAL A 85 -27.11 -42.98 -4.09
N GLU A 86 -28.12 -43.87 -4.17
CA GLU A 86 -28.52 -44.58 -5.39
C GLU A 86 -29.98 -44.24 -5.69
N GLY A 87 -30.21 -43.24 -6.52
CA GLY A 87 -31.55 -42.74 -6.85
C GLY A 87 -32.22 -42.14 -5.63
N LYS A 88 -33.27 -42.77 -5.11
CA LYS A 88 -33.96 -42.36 -3.89
C LYS A 88 -33.56 -43.15 -2.63
N GLU A 89 -32.61 -44.03 -2.75
CA GLU A 89 -32.10 -44.81 -1.61
C GLU A 89 -30.76 -44.21 -1.14
N ILE A 90 -30.63 -44.03 0.17
CA ILE A 90 -29.38 -43.58 0.82
C ILE A 90 -28.92 -44.70 1.72
N ILE A 91 -27.79 -45.32 1.42
CA ILE A 91 -27.17 -46.38 2.18
C ILE A 91 -26.11 -45.78 3.11
N VAL A 92 -26.24 -45.99 4.42
CA VAL A 92 -25.27 -45.56 5.43
C VAL A 92 -24.69 -46.76 6.13
N GLU A 93 -23.38 -46.99 5.97
CA GLU A 93 -22.71 -48.19 6.48
C GLU A 93 -21.36 -47.89 7.15
N CYS A 94 -20.97 -48.69 8.12
CA CYS A 94 -19.61 -48.69 8.66
C CYS A 94 -18.78 -49.74 7.93
N PRO A 95 -17.78 -49.40 7.10
CA PRO A 95 -16.98 -50.38 6.34
C PRO A 95 -16.29 -51.44 7.21
N GLN A 96 -16.00 -51.08 8.46
CA GLN A 96 -15.36 -51.97 9.46
C GLN A 96 -16.39 -52.58 10.43
N LYS A 97 -17.36 -53.25 9.93
CA LYS A 97 -18.54 -53.76 10.65
C LYS A 97 -18.25 -54.59 11.89
N SER A 98 -17.25 -55.46 11.82
CA SER A 98 -16.91 -56.42 12.88
C SER A 98 -15.72 -56.03 13.75
N ALA A 99 -15.04 -54.92 13.47
CA ALA A 99 -13.90 -54.49 14.26
C ALA A 99 -14.31 -54.03 15.66
N PRO A 100 -13.58 -54.39 16.71
CA PRO A 100 -13.71 -53.76 18.02
C PRO A 100 -13.57 -52.24 17.91
N ARG A 101 -14.29 -51.47 18.76
CA ARG A 101 -14.34 -50.00 18.69
C ARG A 101 -13.80 -49.38 19.95
N TYR A 102 -12.73 -48.59 19.80
CA TYR A 102 -12.22 -47.74 20.87
C TYR A 102 -13.08 -46.50 20.98
N LYS A 103 -13.62 -46.23 22.18
CA LYS A 103 -14.47 -45.10 22.45
C LYS A 103 -14.08 -44.34 23.72
N GLY A 104 -14.35 -43.04 23.74
CA GLY A 104 -14.06 -42.17 24.87
C GLY A 104 -14.47 -40.74 24.64
N THR A 105 -14.24 -39.88 25.63
CA THR A 105 -14.58 -38.45 25.58
C THR A 105 -13.38 -37.63 25.93
N ILE A 106 -13.14 -36.54 25.19
CA ILE A 106 -12.05 -35.60 25.40
C ILE A 106 -12.60 -34.31 25.98
N ILE A 107 -12.05 -33.86 27.11
CA ILE A 107 -12.40 -32.62 27.77
C ILE A 107 -11.16 -31.77 28.02
N ASP A 108 -11.35 -30.46 28.20
CA ASP A 108 -10.31 -29.53 28.62
C ASP A 108 -10.13 -29.53 30.18
N GLU A 109 -9.23 -28.64 30.65
CA GLU A 109 -8.99 -28.44 32.09
C GLU A 109 -10.23 -28.00 32.88
N ARG A 110 -11.20 -27.35 32.19
CA ARG A 110 -12.46 -26.83 32.77
C ARG A 110 -13.61 -27.80 32.67
N GLY A 111 -13.37 -29.02 32.14
CA GLY A 111 -14.41 -30.03 31.91
C GLY A 111 -15.28 -29.74 30.67
N GLN A 112 -14.88 -28.78 29.80
CA GLN A 112 -15.59 -28.52 28.54
C GLN A 112 -15.14 -29.51 27.47
N PRO A 113 -16.03 -29.98 26.59
CA PRO A 113 -15.70 -30.91 25.52
C PRO A 113 -14.68 -30.25 24.55
N VAL A 114 -13.68 -31.04 24.12
CA VAL A 114 -12.73 -30.65 23.07
C VAL A 114 -13.18 -31.26 21.76
N ALA A 115 -13.84 -30.48 20.94
CA ALA A 115 -14.29 -30.90 19.62
C ALA A 115 -13.14 -31.02 18.63
N TYR A 116 -13.21 -31.99 17.72
CA TYR A 116 -12.26 -32.18 16.61
C TYR A 116 -10.81 -32.42 17.06
N ALA A 117 -10.58 -32.95 18.24
CA ALA A 117 -9.26 -33.42 18.64
C ALA A 117 -8.89 -34.67 17.83
N ASN A 118 -7.65 -34.72 17.35
CA ASN A 118 -7.14 -35.85 16.57
C ASN A 118 -6.76 -37.01 17.51
N ILE A 119 -7.27 -38.22 17.24
CA ILE A 119 -6.92 -39.44 17.93
C ILE A 119 -6.29 -40.42 16.92
N ALA A 120 -5.04 -40.78 17.12
CA ALA A 120 -4.34 -41.78 16.34
C ALA A 120 -4.08 -43.01 17.20
N LEU A 121 -4.56 -44.16 16.77
CA LEU A 121 -4.27 -45.43 17.39
C LEU A 121 -3.02 -46.05 16.75
N LEU A 122 -1.96 -46.17 17.51
CA LEU A 122 -0.64 -46.58 17.08
C LEU A 122 -0.33 -47.99 17.61
N SER A 123 0.50 -48.74 16.93
CA SER A 123 1.08 -49.97 17.42
C SER A 123 1.97 -49.70 18.64
N PRO A 124 1.80 -50.40 19.76
CA PRO A 124 2.64 -50.21 20.94
C PRO A 124 4.11 -50.60 20.71
N GLN A 125 4.40 -51.37 19.65
CA GLN A 125 5.75 -51.93 19.39
C GLN A 125 6.63 -50.95 18.61
N ASP A 126 6.09 -50.33 17.55
CA ASP A 126 6.83 -49.50 16.60
C ASP A 126 6.21 -48.12 16.34
N SER A 127 5.12 -47.80 17.02
CA SER A 127 4.36 -46.56 16.87
C SER A 127 3.84 -46.28 15.43
N THR A 128 3.67 -47.32 14.63
CA THR A 128 3.01 -47.22 13.32
C THR A 128 1.53 -46.91 13.49
N LEU A 129 0.96 -46.12 12.59
CA LEU A 129 -0.46 -45.76 12.61
C LEU A 129 -1.28 -46.99 12.17
N ILE A 130 -2.23 -47.43 13.04
CA ILE A 130 -3.16 -48.54 12.76
C ILE A 130 -4.51 -48.00 12.32
N SER A 131 -5.07 -47.04 13.08
CA SER A 131 -6.37 -46.45 12.83
C SER A 131 -6.41 -45.05 13.45
N GLY A 132 -7.39 -44.23 13.09
CA GLY A 132 -7.52 -42.89 13.68
C GLY A 132 -8.87 -42.24 13.38
N GLY A 133 -9.13 -41.16 14.09
CA GLY A 133 -10.35 -40.38 13.96
C GLY A 133 -10.26 -39.07 14.73
N VAL A 134 -11.36 -38.39 14.80
CA VAL A 134 -11.48 -37.12 15.56
C VAL A 134 -12.68 -37.15 16.48
N SER A 135 -12.63 -36.38 17.57
CA SER A 135 -13.77 -36.21 18.45
C SER A 135 -14.86 -35.34 17.80
N ASN A 136 -16.12 -35.62 18.13
CA ASN A 136 -17.27 -34.81 17.71
C ASN A 136 -17.41 -33.51 18.54
N GLU A 137 -18.47 -32.74 18.33
CA GLU A 137 -18.72 -31.47 19.04
C GLU A 137 -18.90 -31.65 20.55
N SER A 138 -19.33 -32.80 21.03
CA SER A 138 -19.38 -33.15 22.47
C SER A 138 -18.09 -33.76 23.01
N GLY A 139 -17.00 -33.78 22.23
CA GLY A 139 -15.71 -34.35 22.62
C GLY A 139 -15.66 -35.87 22.53
N TYR A 140 -16.76 -36.55 22.09
CA TYR A 140 -16.86 -37.99 22.01
C TYR A 140 -16.22 -38.49 20.71
N PHE A 141 -15.57 -39.68 20.78
CA PHE A 141 -14.99 -40.35 19.63
C PHE A 141 -15.23 -41.86 19.65
N VAL A 142 -15.34 -42.44 18.46
CA VAL A 142 -15.43 -43.88 18.22
C VAL A 142 -14.51 -44.21 17.04
N ILE A 143 -13.58 -45.16 17.25
CA ILE A 143 -12.59 -45.51 16.24
C ILE A 143 -12.54 -47.07 16.15
N PRO A 144 -12.95 -47.66 15.02
CA PRO A 144 -12.78 -49.07 14.76
C PRO A 144 -11.30 -49.45 14.66
N CYS A 145 -10.90 -50.50 15.37
CA CYS A 145 -9.54 -51.03 15.35
C CYS A 145 -9.50 -52.47 15.83
N GLU A 146 -8.91 -53.37 15.04
CA GLU A 146 -8.82 -54.80 15.36
C GLU A 146 -7.75 -55.14 16.40
N GLN A 147 -6.77 -54.24 16.56
CA GLN A 147 -5.64 -54.48 17.45
C GLN A 147 -5.95 -54.07 18.89
N ILE A 148 -5.64 -54.91 19.86
CA ILE A 148 -5.69 -54.67 21.30
C ILE A 148 -4.42 -55.29 21.90
N PRO A 149 -3.56 -54.54 22.66
CA PRO A 149 -3.67 -53.11 23.01
C PRO A 149 -3.18 -52.22 21.90
N VAL A 150 -3.54 -50.89 21.98
CA VAL A 150 -3.04 -49.82 21.14
C VAL A 150 -2.46 -48.66 21.97
N LEU A 151 -1.55 -47.92 21.38
CA LEU A 151 -1.07 -46.65 21.94
C LEU A 151 -1.87 -45.49 21.33
N ALA A 152 -2.81 -44.93 22.08
CA ALA A 152 -3.59 -43.78 21.62
C ALA A 152 -2.78 -42.48 21.78
N ARG A 153 -2.55 -41.81 20.66
CA ARG A 153 -1.99 -40.42 20.62
C ARG A 153 -3.12 -39.44 20.37
N ILE A 154 -3.41 -38.62 21.38
CA ILE A 154 -4.44 -37.62 21.33
C ILE A 154 -3.78 -36.26 21.23
N SER A 155 -4.11 -35.50 20.21
CA SER A 155 -3.53 -34.18 19.94
C SER A 155 -4.58 -33.18 19.48
N TYR A 156 -4.42 -31.94 19.95
CA TYR A 156 -5.23 -30.80 19.52
C TYR A 156 -4.41 -29.51 19.60
N VAL A 157 -4.65 -28.56 18.72
CA VAL A 157 -3.88 -27.31 18.68
C VAL A 157 -4.07 -26.52 19.97
N GLY A 158 -2.97 -26.17 20.62
CA GLY A 158 -2.95 -25.45 21.90
C GLY A 158 -3.06 -26.30 23.14
N TYR A 159 -3.02 -27.65 23.01
CA TYR A 159 -2.98 -28.59 24.10
C TYR A 159 -1.77 -29.52 24.02
N LYS A 160 -1.32 -30.02 25.16
CA LYS A 160 -0.25 -31.02 25.22
C LYS A 160 -0.74 -32.32 24.60
N THR A 161 0.04 -32.88 23.69
CA THR A 161 -0.22 -34.20 23.13
C THR A 161 -0.15 -35.25 24.23
N ILE A 162 -1.18 -36.14 24.32
CA ILE A 162 -1.27 -37.21 25.27
C ILE A 162 -1.01 -38.53 24.56
N TYR A 163 -0.19 -39.37 25.17
CA TYR A 163 0.02 -40.78 24.78
C TYR A 163 -0.53 -41.67 25.89
N ARG A 164 -1.43 -42.58 25.52
CA ARG A 164 -2.04 -43.51 26.49
C ARG A 164 -2.09 -44.90 25.91
N LEU A 165 -1.51 -45.85 26.64
CA LEU A 165 -1.66 -47.25 26.29
C LEU A 165 -3.09 -47.70 26.68
N CYS A 166 -3.80 -48.26 25.71
CA CYS A 166 -5.19 -48.68 25.86
C CYS A 166 -5.29 -50.18 25.64
N ASP A 167 -5.54 -50.87 26.71
CA ASP A 167 -5.79 -52.33 26.77
C ASP A 167 -7.28 -52.68 26.81
N LYS A 168 -8.14 -51.65 26.91
CA LYS A 168 -9.60 -51.76 26.91
C LYS A 168 -10.20 -50.89 25.83
N LEU A 169 -11.32 -51.32 25.25
CA LEU A 169 -12.03 -50.61 24.19
C LEU A 169 -12.65 -49.31 24.68
N GLU A 170 -13.08 -49.25 25.95
CA GLU A 170 -13.57 -48.05 26.57
C GLU A 170 -12.42 -47.29 27.25
N ILE A 171 -11.95 -46.21 26.60
CA ILE A 171 -10.83 -45.42 27.08
C ILE A 171 -11.27 -44.47 28.21
N GLY A 172 -12.56 -44.13 28.26
CA GLY A 172 -13.13 -43.22 29.24
C GLY A 172 -12.80 -41.76 28.93
N THR A 173 -12.87 -40.93 29.99
CA THR A 173 -12.64 -39.49 29.83
C THR A 173 -11.16 -39.16 29.84
N ILE A 174 -10.70 -38.38 28.81
CA ILE A 174 -9.34 -37.92 28.65
C ILE A 174 -9.33 -36.38 28.83
N ARG A 175 -8.56 -35.92 29.79
CA ARG A 175 -8.44 -34.47 30.06
C ARG A 175 -7.19 -33.92 29.40
N MET A 176 -7.36 -33.00 28.45
CA MET A 176 -6.26 -32.29 27.80
C MET A 176 -5.88 -31.04 28.58
N LEU A 177 -4.58 -30.83 28.76
CA LEU A 177 -4.02 -29.65 29.41
C LEU A 177 -3.51 -28.69 28.37
N PRO A 178 -3.72 -27.37 28.54
CA PRO A 178 -3.17 -26.36 27.65
C PRO A 178 -1.66 -26.51 27.52
N ASP A 179 -1.18 -26.45 26.32
CA ASP A 179 0.25 -26.36 26.06
C ASP A 179 0.65 -24.90 25.93
N ASN A 180 1.39 -24.40 26.92
CA ASN A 180 2.00 -23.06 26.87
C ASN A 180 3.21 -23.02 25.93
N ILE A 181 3.29 -23.92 24.98
CA ILE A 181 4.25 -23.79 23.89
C ILE A 181 3.86 -22.51 23.16
N ARG A 182 4.65 -21.46 23.33
CA ARG A 182 4.83 -20.48 22.27
C ARG A 182 5.11 -21.32 21.03
N LEU A 183 4.18 -21.34 20.09
CA LEU A 183 4.42 -21.85 18.75
C LEU A 183 5.76 -21.24 18.35
N LYS A 184 6.81 -22.05 18.28
CA LYS A 184 8.03 -21.64 17.58
C LYS A 184 7.49 -21.15 16.25
N ASP A 185 7.71 -19.87 15.98
CA ASP A 185 7.31 -19.27 14.72
C ASP A 185 7.55 -20.32 13.65
N VAL A 186 6.47 -20.82 13.05
CA VAL A 186 6.57 -21.61 11.85
C VAL A 186 7.13 -20.61 10.87
N LYS A 187 8.42 -20.77 10.60
CA LYS A 187 9.12 -19.97 9.63
C LYS A 187 8.55 -20.42 8.30
N ILE A 188 7.43 -19.79 7.91
CA ILE A 188 6.98 -19.86 6.54
C ILE A 188 8.12 -19.26 5.76
N THR A 189 8.94 -20.11 5.15
CA THR A 189 9.98 -19.72 4.19
C THR A 189 9.33 -19.39 2.83
N GLY A 190 8.11 -18.83 2.86
CA GLY A 190 7.55 -18.16 1.73
C GLY A 190 8.40 -16.93 1.43
N ASN A 191 8.63 -16.65 0.16
CA ASN A 191 9.34 -15.46 -0.27
C ASN A 191 8.70 -14.25 0.38
N ALA A 192 9.48 -13.43 1.08
CA ALA A 192 8.98 -12.20 1.70
C ALA A 192 8.35 -11.23 0.67
N ILE A 193 8.71 -11.41 -0.60
CA ILE A 193 8.22 -10.63 -1.74
C ILE A 193 7.55 -11.60 -2.72
N GLN A 194 6.27 -11.36 -3.00
CA GLN A 194 5.49 -12.03 -4.03
C GLN A 194 5.35 -11.08 -5.21
N ASN A 195 5.76 -11.50 -6.41
CA ASN A 195 5.68 -10.67 -7.60
C ASN A 195 4.33 -10.84 -8.29
N SER A 196 3.86 -9.77 -8.95
CA SER A 196 2.65 -9.71 -9.79
C SER A 196 2.98 -9.06 -11.13
N ALA A 197 2.04 -9.05 -12.06
CA ALA A 197 2.24 -8.40 -13.36
C ALA A 197 2.46 -6.89 -13.22
N SER A 198 1.75 -6.22 -12.33
CA SER A 198 1.87 -4.78 -12.07
C SER A 198 3.01 -4.40 -11.13
N GLY A 199 3.54 -5.36 -10.33
CA GLY A 199 4.51 -5.03 -9.32
C GLY A 199 4.82 -6.16 -8.35
N TYR A 200 4.64 -5.93 -7.06
CA TYR A 200 4.88 -6.94 -6.03
C TYR A 200 4.18 -6.62 -4.70
N LYS A 201 3.97 -7.66 -3.92
CA LYS A 201 3.46 -7.60 -2.54
C LYS A 201 4.53 -8.09 -1.57
N VAL A 202 4.71 -7.36 -0.49
CA VAL A 202 5.70 -7.64 0.56
C VAL A 202 4.99 -7.96 1.86
N ASN A 203 5.31 -9.10 2.46
CA ASN A 203 4.97 -9.37 3.84
C ASN A 203 6.05 -8.74 4.73
N VAL A 204 5.71 -7.63 5.40
CA VAL A 204 6.68 -6.83 6.16
C VAL A 204 7.29 -7.60 7.32
N LYS A 205 6.52 -8.47 7.98
CA LYS A 205 7.03 -9.31 9.07
C LYS A 205 8.15 -10.27 8.63
N SER A 206 8.15 -10.67 7.38
CA SER A 206 9.14 -11.59 6.80
C SER A 206 10.44 -10.89 6.37
N LEU A 207 10.47 -9.56 6.37
CA LEU A 207 11.65 -8.79 6.05
C LEU A 207 12.56 -8.65 7.28
N LEU A 208 13.79 -9.13 7.17
CA LEU A 208 14.76 -9.05 8.28
C LEU A 208 15.10 -7.61 8.68
N PHE A 209 15.09 -6.71 7.72
CA PHE A 209 15.43 -5.29 7.89
C PHE A 209 14.24 -4.39 8.20
N ALA A 210 13.01 -4.93 8.26
CA ALA A 210 11.83 -4.11 8.56
C ALA A 210 11.68 -3.77 10.04
N LYS A 211 12.28 -4.55 10.91
CA LYS A 211 12.13 -4.37 12.36
C LYS A 211 12.69 -3.03 12.82
N ASP A 212 11.95 -2.36 13.69
CA ASP A 212 12.34 -1.12 14.37
C ASP A 212 12.50 0.11 13.44
N ARG A 213 11.78 0.12 12.29
CA ARG A 213 11.83 1.20 11.31
C ARG A 213 10.50 1.93 11.16
N MET A 214 10.56 3.16 10.67
CA MET A 214 9.40 3.82 10.08
C MET A 214 9.18 3.31 8.67
N LEU A 215 7.95 3.46 8.16
CA LEU A 215 7.65 3.05 6.78
C LEU A 215 8.54 3.78 5.77
N THR A 216 8.75 5.08 5.95
CA THR A 216 9.65 5.89 5.10
C THR A 216 11.07 5.37 5.08
N ASP A 217 11.56 4.83 6.20
CA ASP A 217 12.91 4.24 6.26
C ASP A 217 12.95 2.84 5.63
N LEU A 218 11.80 2.15 5.58
CA LEU A 218 11.66 0.81 5.01
C LEU A 218 11.52 0.83 3.48
N LEU A 219 10.71 1.75 2.95
CA LEU A 219 10.39 1.82 1.53
C LEU A 219 11.61 1.79 0.60
N PRO A 220 12.70 2.52 0.85
CA PRO A 220 13.86 2.52 -0.03
C PRO A 220 14.61 1.18 -0.14
N TYR A 221 14.32 0.21 0.76
CA TYR A 221 14.85 -1.15 0.64
C TYR A 221 14.04 -2.03 -0.33
N LEU A 222 12.88 -1.55 -0.72
CA LEU A 222 12.00 -2.27 -1.64
C LEU A 222 12.42 -1.99 -3.09
N PRO A 223 12.30 -2.98 -3.99
CA PRO A 223 12.72 -2.83 -5.39
C PRO A 223 12.04 -1.66 -6.09
N GLY A 224 12.84 -0.85 -6.79
CA GLY A 224 12.35 0.27 -7.59
C GLY A 224 11.90 1.51 -6.81
N ILE A 225 11.93 1.50 -5.47
CA ILE A 225 11.55 2.66 -4.66
C ILE A 225 12.78 3.45 -4.24
N ASN A 226 12.66 4.78 -4.37
CA ASN A 226 13.62 5.75 -3.84
C ASN A 226 12.87 6.87 -3.10
N ILE A 227 13.56 7.52 -2.17
CA ILE A 227 13.08 8.74 -1.51
C ILE A 227 14.13 9.82 -1.73
N ASP A 228 13.71 10.92 -2.33
CA ASP A 228 14.55 12.09 -2.56
C ASP A 228 13.81 13.33 -2.07
N GLN A 229 14.44 14.13 -1.20
CA GLN A 229 13.86 15.36 -0.62
C GLN A 229 12.42 15.19 -0.12
N GLU A 230 12.17 14.07 0.61
CA GLU A 230 10.85 13.68 1.13
C GLU A 230 9.84 13.17 0.08
N GLN A 231 10.18 13.23 -1.21
CA GLN A 231 9.35 12.69 -2.27
C GLN A 231 9.64 11.20 -2.47
N ILE A 232 8.59 10.38 -2.39
CA ILE A 232 8.68 8.95 -2.66
C ILE A 232 8.50 8.75 -4.16
N THR A 233 9.47 8.06 -4.77
CA THR A 233 9.43 7.75 -6.20
C THR A 233 9.45 6.25 -6.43
N ILE A 234 8.73 5.80 -7.46
CA ILE A 234 8.78 4.45 -7.99
C ILE A 234 9.35 4.54 -9.40
N LEU A 235 10.47 3.84 -9.65
CA LEU A 235 11.19 3.87 -10.93
C LEU A 235 11.50 5.31 -11.40
N GLY A 236 11.83 6.20 -10.46
CA GLY A 236 12.17 7.60 -10.73
C GLY A 236 10.99 8.56 -10.86
N LYS A 237 9.73 8.08 -10.79
CA LYS A 237 8.53 8.92 -10.84
C LYS A 237 7.88 9.04 -9.48
N ALA A 238 7.32 10.21 -9.19
CA ALA A 238 6.57 10.45 -7.97
C ALA A 238 5.39 9.49 -7.83
N VAL A 239 5.18 8.94 -6.63
CA VAL A 239 4.04 8.06 -6.35
C VAL A 239 2.74 8.82 -6.56
N THR A 240 1.83 8.23 -7.33
CA THR A 240 0.53 8.83 -7.66
C THR A 240 -0.42 8.85 -6.47
N ALA A 241 -0.47 7.75 -5.73
CA ALA A 241 -1.36 7.60 -4.58
C ALA A 241 -0.83 6.56 -3.59
N PHE A 242 -1.23 6.74 -2.34
CA PHE A 242 -1.04 5.77 -1.26
C PHE A 242 -2.41 5.26 -0.83
N TYR A 243 -2.49 3.98 -0.51
CA TYR A 243 -3.69 3.38 0.09
C TYR A 243 -3.33 2.82 1.45
N ILE A 244 -4.10 3.16 2.47
CA ILE A 244 -3.99 2.59 3.82
C ILE A 244 -5.27 1.84 4.10
N ASP A 245 -5.19 0.52 4.26
CA ASP A 245 -6.34 -0.39 4.42
C ASP A 245 -7.40 -0.25 3.31
N GLY A 246 -6.94 0.06 2.09
CA GLY A 246 -7.78 0.26 0.90
C GLY A 246 -8.32 1.68 0.75
N VAL A 247 -8.07 2.58 1.68
CA VAL A 247 -8.52 3.98 1.60
C VAL A 247 -7.41 4.83 0.98
N ARG A 248 -7.77 5.55 -0.09
CA ARG A 248 -6.84 6.40 -0.86
C ARG A 248 -6.37 7.61 -0.05
N ASN A 249 -5.08 7.92 -0.15
CA ASN A 249 -4.47 9.12 0.38
C ASN A 249 -3.44 9.67 -0.63
N THR A 250 -3.35 10.98 -0.74
CA THR A 250 -2.42 11.64 -1.68
C THR A 250 -1.23 12.30 -0.99
N ASP A 251 -1.26 12.43 0.34
CA ASP A 251 -0.18 13.07 1.09
C ASP A 251 0.77 12.03 1.71
N PRO A 252 2.06 12.04 1.35
CA PRO A 252 3.05 11.13 1.93
C PRO A 252 3.35 11.41 3.42
N ALA A 253 2.91 12.53 3.98
CA ALA A 253 3.14 12.86 5.39
C ALA A 253 2.53 11.82 6.35
N VAL A 254 1.41 11.19 5.97
CA VAL A 254 0.80 10.10 6.76
C VAL A 254 1.76 8.91 6.90
N LEU A 255 2.58 8.64 5.88
CA LEU A 255 3.52 7.50 5.90
C LEU A 255 4.66 7.70 6.88
N LYS A 256 5.03 8.95 7.19
CA LYS A 256 6.08 9.28 8.17
C LYS A 256 5.71 8.87 9.59
N SER A 257 4.42 8.70 9.89
CA SER A 257 3.92 8.28 11.19
C SER A 257 3.78 6.76 11.32
N LEU A 258 3.77 6.00 10.19
CA LEU A 258 3.58 4.56 10.20
C LEU A 258 4.86 3.81 10.54
N SER A 259 4.82 3.00 11.59
CA SER A 259 5.91 2.10 11.90
C SER A 259 5.74 0.74 11.21
N SER A 260 6.86 0.14 10.80
CA SER A 260 6.88 -1.15 10.08
C SER A 260 6.19 -2.28 10.84
N GLU A 261 6.20 -2.26 12.15
CA GLU A 261 5.54 -3.27 12.98
C GLU A 261 4.02 -3.20 12.92
N ARG A 262 3.49 -2.04 12.50
CA ARG A 262 2.05 -1.82 12.28
C ARG A 262 1.60 -2.26 10.92
N ILE A 263 2.51 -2.60 10.03
CA ILE A 263 2.23 -2.97 8.67
C ILE A 263 2.25 -4.49 8.55
N GLU A 264 1.22 -5.05 7.94
CA GLU A 264 1.16 -6.45 7.58
C GLU A 264 1.76 -6.65 6.18
N THR A 265 1.24 -5.92 5.20
CA THR A 265 1.72 -6.00 3.82
C THR A 265 1.89 -4.62 3.19
N ILE A 266 2.85 -4.53 2.26
CA ILE A 266 3.02 -3.42 1.34
C ILE A 266 2.91 -3.99 -0.07
N GLU A 267 1.98 -3.46 -0.87
CA GLU A 267 1.88 -3.75 -2.30
C GLU A 267 2.37 -2.54 -3.07
N VAL A 268 3.18 -2.77 -4.06
CA VAL A 268 3.78 -1.74 -4.91
C VAL A 268 3.44 -2.06 -6.34
N ASP A 269 2.65 -1.20 -6.96
CA ASP A 269 2.45 -1.23 -8.40
C ASP A 269 3.39 -0.23 -9.04
N TYR A 270 4.18 -0.66 -9.99
CA TYR A 270 5.18 0.17 -10.66
C TYR A 270 4.54 1.26 -11.52
N LEU A 271 3.39 0.96 -12.11
CA LEU A 271 2.55 1.89 -12.85
C LEU A 271 1.16 1.90 -12.23
N ALA A 272 0.55 3.08 -12.15
CA ALA A 272 -0.83 3.21 -11.71
C ALA A 272 -1.78 2.53 -12.69
N GLY A 273 -2.73 1.73 -12.19
CA GLY A 273 -3.75 1.05 -12.97
C GLY A 273 -4.75 2.00 -13.63
N VAL A 274 -5.65 1.44 -14.43
CA VAL A 274 -6.68 2.22 -15.16
C VAL A 274 -7.78 2.79 -14.25
N ASP A 275 -7.89 2.31 -13.03
CA ASP A 275 -8.78 2.84 -11.98
C ASP A 275 -8.28 4.17 -11.37
N GLU A 276 -7.02 4.53 -11.63
CA GLU A 276 -6.48 5.86 -11.32
C GLU A 276 -6.73 6.86 -12.46
N SER A 277 -6.49 8.15 -12.21
CA SER A 277 -6.66 9.20 -13.22
C SER A 277 -5.75 8.99 -14.44
N LYS A 278 -6.13 9.56 -15.59
CA LYS A 278 -5.28 9.64 -16.79
C LYS A 278 -3.92 10.33 -16.51
N SER A 279 -3.89 11.22 -15.52
CA SER A 279 -2.70 11.96 -15.08
C SER A 279 -1.82 11.20 -14.09
N ALA A 280 -2.19 9.96 -13.75
CA ALA A 280 -1.43 9.11 -12.85
C ALA A 280 -0.20 8.53 -13.56
N VAL A 281 0.90 9.26 -13.58
CA VAL A 281 2.15 8.87 -14.28
C VAL A 281 3.10 8.03 -13.44
N GLY A 282 2.94 8.01 -12.12
CA GLY A 282 3.75 7.20 -11.20
C GLY A 282 3.05 5.92 -10.77
N GLY A 283 3.72 5.14 -9.93
CA GLY A 283 3.16 3.94 -9.34
C GLY A 283 2.25 4.22 -8.15
N VAL A 284 1.78 3.15 -7.53
CA VAL A 284 0.89 3.17 -6.37
C VAL A 284 1.46 2.30 -5.26
N ILE A 285 1.32 2.74 -4.00
CA ILE A 285 1.70 1.96 -2.82
C ILE A 285 0.45 1.67 -2.00
N ARG A 286 0.14 0.38 -1.77
CA ARG A 286 -0.97 -0.05 -0.92
C ARG A 286 -0.43 -0.67 0.35
N ILE A 287 -0.87 -0.17 1.49
CA ILE A 287 -0.43 -0.55 2.82
C ILE A 287 -1.61 -1.20 3.53
N THR A 288 -1.42 -2.43 4.00
CA THR A 288 -2.36 -3.08 4.90
C THR A 288 -1.80 -3.02 6.31
N THR A 289 -2.56 -2.43 7.23
CA THR A 289 -2.15 -2.38 8.63
C THR A 289 -2.43 -3.69 9.33
N ARG A 290 -1.60 -4.02 10.33
CA ARG A 290 -1.80 -5.20 11.14
C ARG A 290 -2.99 -4.99 12.07
N ARG A 291 -3.94 -5.90 12.00
CA ARG A 291 -5.04 -5.97 12.95
C ARG A 291 -4.62 -6.86 14.13
N ASP A 292 -4.46 -6.27 15.30
CA ASP A 292 -4.35 -7.04 16.54
C ASP A 292 -5.73 -7.61 16.87
N ALA A 293 -5.78 -8.77 17.52
CA ALA A 293 -6.96 -9.58 17.83
C ALA A 293 -8.30 -8.81 18.01
N ASN A 294 -9.43 -9.49 17.81
CA ASN A 294 -10.80 -8.96 17.70
C ASN A 294 -11.28 -7.99 18.80
N ASN A 295 -10.59 -7.89 19.94
CA ASN A 295 -10.84 -6.89 20.97
C ASN A 295 -9.51 -6.50 21.62
N GLY A 296 -8.86 -5.51 21.06
CA GLY A 296 -7.58 -5.04 21.57
C GLY A 296 -7.20 -3.70 21.00
N TYR A 297 -6.19 -3.11 21.60
CA TYR A 297 -5.58 -1.88 21.12
C TYR A 297 -4.07 -2.00 21.11
N SER A 298 -3.43 -1.24 20.27
CA SER A 298 -1.99 -1.13 20.21
C SER A 298 -1.58 0.20 19.61
N GLY A 299 -0.45 0.72 20.04
CA GLY A 299 0.01 2.03 19.60
C GLY A 299 1.48 2.23 19.87
N ASP A 300 1.96 3.35 19.40
CA ASP A 300 3.28 3.88 19.75
C ASP A 300 3.25 5.40 19.85
N VAL A 301 4.16 5.93 20.66
CA VAL A 301 4.48 7.36 20.77
C VAL A 301 5.93 7.53 20.40
N ARG A 302 6.23 8.46 19.51
CA ARG A 302 7.56 8.80 19.04
C ARG A 302 7.86 10.26 19.36
N GLY A 303 9.05 10.54 19.90
CA GLY A 303 9.65 11.85 19.98
C GLY A 303 10.97 11.86 19.21
N ALA A 304 11.26 12.94 18.47
CA ALA A 304 12.53 13.11 17.80
C ALA A 304 13.03 14.54 17.94
N LEU A 305 14.35 14.69 18.12
CA LEU A 305 15.05 15.98 18.19
C LEU A 305 16.25 15.94 17.26
N MET A 306 16.28 16.85 16.29
CA MET A 306 17.37 16.98 15.33
C MET A 306 18.20 18.22 15.61
N LEU A 307 19.51 18.04 15.66
CA LEU A 307 20.51 19.08 15.85
C LEU A 307 21.29 19.28 14.56
N GLN A 308 21.48 20.54 14.17
CA GLN A 308 22.36 20.91 13.07
C GLN A 308 23.49 21.81 13.58
N PRO A 309 24.76 21.63 13.10
CA PRO A 309 25.89 22.45 13.56
C PRO A 309 25.69 23.97 13.36
N SER A 310 24.96 24.35 12.27
CA SER A 310 24.68 25.75 11.93
C SER A 310 23.46 26.34 12.61
N ASN A 311 22.51 25.50 13.07
CA ASN A 311 21.17 25.89 13.53
C ASN A 311 20.91 25.60 15.01
N GLY A 312 21.73 24.74 15.66
CA GLY A 312 21.39 24.20 16.95
C GLY A 312 20.23 23.21 16.86
N LEU A 313 19.19 23.37 17.67
CA LEU A 313 17.98 22.57 17.59
C LEU A 313 17.19 22.96 16.32
N TYR A 314 17.18 22.07 15.34
CA TYR A 314 16.65 22.31 14.01
C TYR A 314 15.23 21.78 13.82
N ASP A 315 14.98 20.54 14.25
CA ASP A 315 13.70 19.86 14.07
C ASP A 315 13.27 19.21 15.39
N GLN A 316 11.98 19.32 15.68
CA GLN A 316 11.31 18.72 16.82
C GLN A 316 10.07 18.04 16.32
N HIS A 317 10.00 16.73 16.50
CA HIS A 317 8.91 15.93 16.01
C HIS A 317 8.30 15.10 17.12
N ILE A 318 6.97 15.11 17.22
CA ILE A 318 6.22 14.19 18.07
C ILE A 318 5.12 13.52 17.24
N ALA A 319 4.99 12.21 17.37
CA ALA A 319 3.96 11.46 16.71
C ALA A 319 3.37 10.38 17.60
N ASN A 320 2.12 10.07 17.37
CA ASN A 320 1.41 8.97 18.00
C ASN A 320 0.69 8.15 16.94
N THR A 321 0.69 6.83 17.11
CA THR A 321 -0.19 5.95 16.36
C THR A 321 -1.00 5.09 17.31
N LEU A 322 -2.26 4.90 17.03
CA LEU A 322 -3.17 4.06 17.80
C LEU A 322 -4.03 3.24 16.84
N SER A 323 -4.12 1.95 17.08
CA SER A 323 -5.12 1.10 16.45
C SER A 323 -5.93 0.38 17.51
N ALA A 324 -7.22 0.23 17.28
CA ALA A 324 -8.13 -0.47 18.16
C ALA A 324 -9.12 -1.31 17.36
N SER A 325 -9.41 -2.51 17.85
CA SER A 325 -10.46 -3.37 17.33
C SER A 325 -11.47 -3.65 18.43
N VAL A 326 -12.75 -3.41 18.14
CA VAL A 326 -13.86 -3.69 19.06
C VAL A 326 -14.95 -4.40 18.27
N GLY A 327 -15.05 -5.71 18.41
CA GLY A 327 -15.99 -6.53 17.64
C GLY A 327 -15.76 -6.38 16.13
N LYS A 328 -16.73 -5.79 15.44
CA LYS A 328 -16.72 -5.56 13.99
C LYS A 328 -16.08 -4.23 13.57
N LEU A 329 -15.75 -3.38 14.52
CA LEU A 329 -15.13 -2.07 14.26
C LEU A 329 -13.63 -2.14 14.46
N TYR A 330 -12.89 -1.69 13.45
CA TYR A 330 -11.47 -1.38 13.52
C TYR A 330 -11.27 0.12 13.31
N VAL A 331 -10.45 0.74 14.14
CA VAL A 331 -10.08 2.16 14.04
C VAL A 331 -8.57 2.27 14.07
N PHE A 332 -8.04 3.11 13.21
CA PHE A 332 -6.64 3.51 13.18
C PHE A 332 -6.55 5.02 13.23
N ASN A 333 -5.74 5.54 14.15
CA ASN A 333 -5.44 6.97 14.27
C ASN A 333 -3.93 7.18 14.19
N SER A 334 -3.53 8.26 13.54
CA SER A 334 -2.15 8.73 13.50
C SER A 334 -2.14 10.24 13.56
N ILE A 335 -1.43 10.79 14.52
CA ILE A 335 -1.24 12.23 14.68
C ILE A 335 0.25 12.53 14.74
N SER A 336 0.69 13.58 14.07
CA SER A 336 2.07 14.05 14.14
C SER A 336 2.15 15.58 14.15
N LEU A 337 3.03 16.10 14.96
CA LEU A 337 3.37 17.51 15.05
C LEU A 337 4.87 17.66 14.79
N THR A 338 5.23 18.48 13.83
CA THR A 338 6.63 18.81 13.52
C THR A 338 6.82 20.32 13.60
N HIS A 339 7.87 20.75 14.28
CA HIS A 339 8.31 22.13 14.26
C HIS A 339 9.77 22.18 13.86
N ASN A 340 10.10 22.90 12.78
CA ASN A 340 11.46 23.06 12.33
C ASN A 340 11.83 24.51 12.04
N THR A 341 13.13 24.82 12.16
CA THR A 341 13.67 26.18 12.02
C THR A 341 14.89 26.18 11.11
N PRO A 342 14.76 25.83 9.81
CA PRO A 342 15.88 25.84 8.89
C PRO A 342 16.43 27.24 8.67
N LYS A 343 17.76 27.35 8.62
CA LYS A 343 18.46 28.49 8.08
C LYS A 343 18.87 28.13 6.66
N ILE A 344 18.74 29.07 5.75
CA ILE A 344 19.21 28.95 4.38
C ILE A 344 20.35 29.91 4.13
N HIS A 345 21.26 29.50 3.29
CA HIS A 345 22.28 30.34 2.69
C HIS A 345 22.51 29.90 1.27
N GLU A 346 22.24 30.79 0.32
CA GLU A 346 22.22 30.49 -1.10
C GLU A 346 22.89 31.60 -1.88
N GLU A 347 23.65 31.21 -2.89
CA GLU A 347 24.20 32.15 -3.88
C GLU A 347 23.58 31.86 -5.24
N GLU A 348 23.15 32.94 -5.92
CA GLU A 348 22.66 32.88 -7.29
C GLU A 348 23.41 33.91 -8.13
N THR A 349 23.93 33.46 -9.26
CA THR A 349 24.51 34.39 -10.28
C THR A 349 23.67 34.27 -11.54
N TYR A 350 23.22 35.38 -12.03
CA TYR A 350 22.44 35.54 -13.26
C TYR A 350 23.23 36.33 -14.30
N VAL A 351 23.35 35.79 -15.50
CA VAL A 351 24.03 36.41 -16.63
C VAL A 351 23.11 36.33 -17.85
N PRO A 352 22.54 37.47 -18.31
CA PRO A 352 21.74 37.49 -19.53
C PRO A 352 22.60 37.34 -20.76
N LYS A 353 22.08 36.79 -21.84
CA LYS A 353 22.71 36.67 -23.13
C LYS A 353 21.91 37.47 -24.17
N PRO A 354 22.56 38.16 -25.10
CA PRO A 354 24.01 38.32 -25.29
C PRO A 354 24.62 39.42 -24.41
N ASN A 355 23.85 40.21 -23.67
CA ASN A 355 24.35 41.38 -22.92
C ASN A 355 24.68 41.01 -21.48
N SER A 356 25.91 40.57 -21.21
CA SER A 356 26.39 40.18 -19.89
C SER A 356 26.52 41.29 -18.87
N THR A 357 26.52 42.57 -19.30
CA THR A 357 26.67 43.73 -18.39
C THR A 357 25.46 43.96 -17.49
N MET A 358 24.30 43.38 -17.82
CA MET A 358 23.07 43.44 -17.01
C MET A 358 22.93 42.30 -16.02
N GLY A 359 23.99 41.52 -15.84
CA GLY A 359 23.98 40.39 -14.88
C GLY A 359 24.02 40.87 -13.43
N TYR A 360 23.64 39.95 -12.53
CA TYR A 360 23.71 40.17 -11.09
C TYR A 360 24.16 38.92 -10.33
N SER A 361 24.64 39.14 -9.12
CA SER A 361 24.93 38.08 -8.17
C SER A 361 24.20 38.38 -6.86
N THR A 362 23.48 37.42 -6.35
CA THR A 362 22.69 37.52 -5.12
C THR A 362 23.21 36.54 -4.08
N ASP A 363 23.56 37.03 -2.88
CA ASP A 363 23.76 36.21 -1.67
C ASP A 363 22.50 36.33 -0.82
N ARG A 364 21.82 35.21 -0.59
CA ARG A 364 20.56 35.14 0.13
C ARG A 364 20.74 34.35 1.42
N GLN A 365 20.35 34.96 2.54
CA GLN A 365 20.35 34.31 3.84
C GLN A 365 18.97 34.43 4.48
N GLY A 366 18.51 33.35 5.10
CA GLY A 366 17.18 33.38 5.70
C GLY A 366 17.05 32.42 6.87
N LYS A 367 15.99 32.68 7.64
CA LYS A 367 15.53 31.80 8.70
C LYS A 367 14.06 31.49 8.49
N TYR A 368 13.74 30.21 8.41
CA TYR A 368 12.38 29.73 8.28
C TYR A 368 11.90 29.20 9.63
N LYS A 369 10.62 29.31 9.88
CA LYS A 369 9.92 28.60 10.96
C LYS A 369 8.77 27.85 10.31
N ARG A 370 8.67 26.58 10.55
CA ARG A 370 7.64 25.73 9.98
C ARG A 370 7.02 24.86 11.06
N THR A 371 5.71 24.83 11.09
CA THR A 371 4.95 23.97 11.98
C THR A 371 3.96 23.18 11.14
N TYR A 372 4.00 21.87 11.22
CA TYR A 372 3.12 20.95 10.52
C TYR A 372 2.37 20.09 11.51
N LEU A 373 1.06 20.07 11.43
CA LEU A 373 0.18 19.12 12.11
C LEU A 373 -0.47 18.24 11.06
N ASN A 374 -0.36 16.93 11.24
CA ASN A 374 -1.08 15.96 10.42
C ASN A 374 -1.85 15.03 11.33
N GLU A 375 -3.12 14.82 11.05
CA GLU A 375 -3.98 13.86 11.72
C GLU A 375 -4.71 13.01 10.69
N TYR A 376 -4.59 11.71 10.83
CA TYR A 376 -5.28 10.72 10.02
C TYR A 376 -6.09 9.80 10.92
N LEU A 377 -7.39 9.70 10.65
CA LEU A 377 -8.32 8.79 11.29
C LEU A 377 -8.90 7.86 10.22
N GLY A 378 -8.59 6.57 10.30
CA GLY A 378 -9.17 5.53 9.46
C GLY A 378 -10.08 4.62 10.25
N PHE A 379 -11.12 4.09 9.62
CA PHE A 379 -11.98 3.08 10.21
C PHE A 379 -12.41 2.03 9.19
N SER A 380 -12.76 0.87 9.71
CA SER A 380 -13.36 -0.22 8.93
C SER A 380 -14.41 -0.91 9.79
N TYR A 381 -15.64 -0.95 9.32
CA TYR A 381 -16.77 -1.55 10.01
C TYR A 381 -17.36 -2.69 9.18
N GLU A 382 -17.35 -3.90 9.72
CA GLU A 382 -17.96 -5.07 9.10
C GLU A 382 -19.47 -5.09 9.40
N ILE A 383 -20.26 -4.63 8.43
CA ILE A 383 -21.74 -4.63 8.54
C ILE A 383 -22.23 -6.08 8.58
N SER A 384 -21.75 -6.88 7.64
CA SER A 384 -22.00 -8.33 7.52
C SER A 384 -20.77 -9.01 6.92
N PRO A 385 -20.66 -10.34 6.88
CA PRO A 385 -19.55 -11.05 6.23
C PRO A 385 -19.35 -10.66 4.75
N SER A 386 -20.38 -10.17 4.08
CA SER A 386 -20.33 -9.73 2.69
C SER A 386 -20.31 -8.21 2.51
N GLN A 387 -20.42 -7.43 3.57
CA GLN A 387 -20.53 -5.97 3.47
C GLN A 387 -19.62 -5.28 4.48
N GLN A 388 -18.83 -4.33 4.03
CA GLN A 388 -17.91 -3.56 4.84
C GLN A 388 -18.00 -2.08 4.46
N LEU A 389 -18.02 -1.21 5.46
CA LEU A 389 -17.83 0.23 5.29
C LEU A 389 -16.44 0.59 5.80
N LYS A 390 -15.65 1.21 4.95
CA LYS A 390 -14.36 1.78 5.28
C LYS A 390 -14.42 3.28 5.09
N GLY A 391 -13.56 4.00 5.79
CA GLY A 391 -13.43 5.42 5.56
C GLY A 391 -12.24 5.99 6.28
N SER A 392 -11.90 7.22 5.90
CA SER A 392 -10.89 8.01 6.58
C SER A 392 -11.24 9.49 6.59
N ALA A 393 -10.72 10.17 7.59
CA ALA A 393 -10.62 11.61 7.65
C ALA A 393 -9.15 11.99 7.83
N TRP A 394 -8.68 12.91 7.02
CA TRP A 394 -7.34 13.46 7.11
C TRP A 394 -7.41 14.97 7.26
N TYR A 395 -6.66 15.49 8.22
CA TYR A 395 -6.47 16.91 8.43
C TYR A 395 -4.98 17.23 8.43
N ALA A 396 -4.59 18.22 7.62
CA ALA A 396 -3.24 18.76 7.65
C ALA A 396 -3.28 20.28 7.83
N PHE A 397 -2.43 20.75 8.71
CA PHE A 397 -2.18 22.18 8.94
C PHE A 397 -0.70 22.44 8.75
N ALA A 398 -0.40 23.48 7.99
CA ALA A 398 0.94 24.01 7.86
C ALA A 398 0.94 25.52 8.15
N ASP A 399 1.85 25.95 9.02
CA ASP A 399 2.15 27.36 9.32
C ASP A 399 3.63 27.58 9.06
N GLU A 400 3.92 28.38 8.05
CA GLU A 400 5.28 28.65 7.61
C GLU A 400 5.56 30.15 7.66
N TYR A 401 6.69 30.54 8.20
CA TYR A 401 7.17 31.89 8.22
C TYR A 401 8.58 31.94 7.64
N ILE A 402 8.73 32.68 6.57
CA ILE A 402 10.00 32.92 5.88
C ILE A 402 10.44 34.35 6.21
N ASN A 403 11.68 34.50 6.68
CA ASN A 403 12.35 35.79 6.85
C ASN A 403 13.72 35.67 6.26
N GLU A 404 13.93 36.38 5.17
CA GLU A 404 15.19 36.37 4.41
C GLU A 404 15.66 37.76 4.02
N THR A 405 16.97 37.89 3.87
CA THR A 405 17.66 39.07 3.37
C THR A 405 18.56 38.62 2.21
N ALA A 406 18.55 39.39 1.14
CA ALA A 406 19.40 39.17 -0.02
C ALA A 406 20.21 40.39 -0.34
N LEU A 407 21.50 40.18 -0.58
CA LEU A 407 22.44 41.18 -1.10
C LEU A 407 22.62 40.92 -2.59
N THR A 408 22.16 41.82 -3.43
CA THR A 408 22.28 41.70 -4.89
C THR A 408 23.28 42.72 -5.41
N SER A 409 24.37 42.21 -5.95
CA SER A 409 25.40 43.04 -6.60
C SER A 409 25.15 43.12 -8.09
N LYS A 410 25.03 44.33 -8.60
CA LYS A 410 24.81 44.72 -10.01
C LYS A 410 25.85 45.73 -10.47
N ALA A 411 25.79 46.10 -11.74
CA ALA A 411 26.70 47.13 -12.33
C ALA A 411 26.51 48.52 -11.70
N ASP A 412 25.32 48.84 -11.25
CA ASP A 412 24.94 50.12 -10.62
C ASP A 412 25.18 50.15 -9.09
N GLY A 413 25.56 49.07 -8.48
CA GLY A 413 25.84 48.95 -7.04
C GLY A 413 25.33 47.68 -6.38
N THR A 414 25.36 47.68 -5.06
CA THR A 414 24.82 46.61 -4.24
C THR A 414 23.48 47.02 -3.64
N HIS A 415 22.49 46.19 -3.86
CA HIS A 415 21.11 46.39 -3.40
C HIS A 415 20.78 45.39 -2.27
N ILE A 416 20.06 45.86 -1.28
CA ILE A 416 19.60 45.06 -0.16
C ILE A 416 18.10 44.82 -0.28
N SER A 417 17.68 43.58 -0.33
CA SER A 417 16.27 43.24 -0.25
C SER A 417 15.98 42.40 0.96
N SER A 418 14.81 42.61 1.59
CA SER A 418 14.29 41.76 2.64
C SER A 418 12.92 41.25 2.26
N ARG A 419 12.62 39.98 2.65
CA ARG A 419 11.32 39.34 2.41
C ARG A 419 10.83 38.62 3.64
N GLN A 420 9.59 38.93 4.02
CA GLN A 420 8.86 38.19 5.05
C GLN A 420 7.62 37.57 4.42
N ASN A 421 7.45 36.28 4.59
CA ASN A 421 6.40 35.53 3.91
C ASN A 421 5.72 34.56 4.89
N PRO A 422 4.67 35.02 5.63
CA PRO A 422 3.81 34.12 6.42
C PRO A 422 2.84 33.37 5.52
N ASN A 423 2.87 32.07 5.60
CA ASN A 423 2.08 31.14 4.83
C ASN A 423 1.28 30.22 5.76
N GLN A 424 0.00 30.05 5.51
CA GLN A 424 -0.84 29.10 6.25
C GLN A 424 -1.65 28.22 5.30
N SER A 425 -1.67 26.93 5.55
CA SER A 425 -2.42 25.97 4.77
C SER A 425 -3.22 25.02 5.66
N HIS A 426 -4.47 24.80 5.27
CA HIS A 426 -5.36 23.80 5.87
C HIS A 426 -5.84 22.87 4.78
N VAL A 427 -5.75 21.58 5.02
CA VAL A 427 -6.29 20.53 4.14
C VAL A 427 -7.19 19.63 4.97
N VAL A 428 -8.37 19.34 4.45
CA VAL A 428 -9.30 18.36 4.99
C VAL A 428 -9.68 17.40 3.88
N GLN A 429 -9.51 16.11 4.10
CA GLN A 429 -9.98 15.07 3.17
C GLN A 429 -10.84 14.08 3.92
N GLY A 430 -11.94 13.67 3.32
CA GLY A 430 -12.81 12.60 3.79
C GLY A 430 -13.03 11.58 2.69
N VAL A 431 -12.78 10.30 2.99
CA VAL A 431 -13.02 9.19 2.06
C VAL A 431 -13.99 8.21 2.70
N ALA A 432 -14.97 7.76 1.94
CA ALA A 432 -15.86 6.66 2.29
C ALA A 432 -15.82 5.62 1.18
N ASP A 433 -15.68 4.35 1.54
CA ASP A 433 -15.64 3.22 0.63
C ASP A 433 -16.59 2.13 1.16
N TYR A 434 -17.68 1.90 0.45
CA TYR A 434 -18.61 0.81 0.70
C TYR A 434 -18.23 -0.39 -0.16
N VAL A 435 -17.84 -1.49 0.49
CA VAL A 435 -17.43 -2.73 -0.14
C VAL A 435 -18.51 -3.79 0.03
N TRP A 436 -19.02 -4.31 -1.08
CA TRP A 436 -19.98 -5.40 -1.10
C TRP A 436 -19.46 -6.61 -1.89
N LYS A 437 -19.43 -7.77 -1.24
CA LYS A 437 -18.99 -9.06 -1.79
C LYS A 437 -20.17 -10.03 -1.88
N PRO A 438 -20.99 -9.96 -2.95
CA PRO A 438 -22.20 -10.79 -3.06
C PRO A 438 -21.88 -12.29 -3.19
N LYS A 439 -20.75 -12.64 -3.78
CA LYS A 439 -20.22 -14.01 -3.91
C LYS A 439 -18.71 -14.01 -3.65
N LEU A 440 -18.15 -15.21 -3.46
CA LEU A 440 -16.70 -15.38 -3.38
C LEU A 440 -16.04 -14.79 -4.65
N GLU A 441 -15.03 -13.95 -4.47
CA GLU A 441 -14.27 -13.27 -5.53
C GLU A 441 -15.02 -12.18 -6.33
N GLN A 442 -16.34 -11.97 -6.10
CA GLN A 442 -17.05 -10.80 -6.62
C GLN A 442 -16.97 -9.65 -5.63
N GLN A 443 -16.66 -8.45 -6.11
CA GLN A 443 -16.61 -7.27 -5.25
C GLN A 443 -17.14 -6.04 -5.97
N PHE A 444 -17.95 -5.27 -5.26
CA PHE A 444 -18.39 -3.94 -5.64
C PHE A 444 -17.85 -2.95 -4.62
N ASP A 445 -17.13 -1.94 -5.10
CA ASP A 445 -16.64 -0.83 -4.29
C ASP A 445 -17.37 0.44 -4.74
N PHE A 446 -17.87 1.22 -3.80
CA PHE A 446 -18.42 2.55 -4.05
C PHE A 446 -17.66 3.57 -3.23
N ILE A 447 -16.77 4.30 -3.92
CA ILE A 447 -15.83 5.22 -3.29
C ILE A 447 -16.30 6.65 -3.51
N VAL A 448 -16.33 7.44 -2.42
CA VAL A 448 -16.52 8.88 -2.43
C VAL A 448 -15.35 9.52 -1.71
N ASP A 449 -14.65 10.43 -2.39
CA ASP A 449 -13.52 11.16 -1.86
C ASP A 449 -13.78 12.67 -2.01
N TYR A 450 -13.69 13.38 -0.90
CA TYR A 450 -13.85 14.83 -0.89
C TYR A 450 -12.65 15.48 -0.21
N LEU A 451 -12.01 16.42 -0.91
CA LEU A 451 -10.89 17.20 -0.39
C LEU A 451 -11.21 18.69 -0.44
N TYR A 452 -10.93 19.37 0.65
CA TYR A 452 -10.91 20.81 0.76
C TYR A 452 -9.51 21.28 1.17
N LYS A 453 -8.93 22.22 0.40
CA LYS A 453 -7.68 22.90 0.75
C LYS A 453 -7.90 24.41 0.77
N ARG A 454 -7.45 25.04 1.83
CA ARG A 454 -7.33 26.50 1.92
C ARG A 454 -5.90 26.87 2.19
N GLN A 455 -5.35 27.77 1.39
CA GLN A 455 -4.01 28.30 1.53
C GLN A 455 -4.07 29.82 1.55
N ARG A 456 -3.37 30.42 2.50
CA ARG A 456 -3.21 31.86 2.62
C ARG A 456 -1.73 32.19 2.58
N ASP A 457 -1.33 32.95 1.58
CA ASP A 457 0.02 33.41 1.38
C ASP A 457 0.06 34.94 1.53
N ARG A 458 1.02 35.46 2.28
CA ARG A 458 1.27 36.88 2.40
C ARG A 458 2.77 37.11 2.17
N GLN A 459 3.09 38.24 1.57
CA GLN A 459 4.47 38.62 1.39
C GLN A 459 4.59 40.14 1.66
N HIS A 460 5.63 40.47 2.39
CA HIS A 460 6.11 41.81 2.61
C HIS A 460 7.56 41.84 2.14
N SER A 461 7.84 42.65 1.12
CA SER A 461 9.18 42.79 0.51
C SER A 461 9.59 44.24 0.48
N VAL A 462 10.84 44.52 0.86
CA VAL A 462 11.45 45.85 0.84
C VAL A 462 12.73 45.77 0.02
N LEU A 463 12.98 46.74 -0.84
CA LEU A 463 14.20 46.91 -1.60
C LEU A 463 14.84 48.26 -1.26
N ASP A 464 16.11 48.26 -0.84
CA ASP A 464 16.92 49.48 -0.53
C ASP A 464 16.23 50.47 0.40
N ASN A 465 15.42 50.03 1.32
CA ASN A 465 14.55 50.83 2.19
C ASN A 465 13.51 51.71 1.46
N GLU A 466 13.17 51.36 0.21
CA GLU A 466 12.08 51.99 -0.52
C GLU A 466 10.70 51.50 -0.02
N GLN A 467 9.64 51.98 -0.68
CA GLN A 467 8.27 51.60 -0.33
C GLN A 467 8.09 50.08 -0.39
N ALA A 468 7.59 49.48 0.70
CA ALA A 468 7.36 48.07 0.77
C ALA A 468 6.31 47.58 -0.24
N GLN A 469 6.60 46.47 -0.89
CA GLN A 469 5.62 45.73 -1.69
C GLN A 469 4.91 44.72 -0.83
N GLU A 470 3.60 44.78 -0.79
CA GLU A 470 2.77 43.84 -0.04
C GLU A 470 1.81 43.12 -0.98
N TYR A 471 1.69 41.84 -0.80
CA TYR A 471 0.60 41.09 -1.39
C TYR A 471 -0.01 40.05 -0.41
N SER A 472 -1.27 39.76 -0.61
CA SER A 472 -1.96 38.73 0.14
C SER A 472 -2.89 37.96 -0.79
N GLN A 473 -2.78 36.65 -0.78
CA GLN A 473 -3.70 35.78 -1.53
C GLN A 473 -4.34 34.71 -0.66
N VAL A 474 -5.55 34.36 -1.02
CA VAL A 474 -6.24 33.20 -0.45
C VAL A 474 -6.67 32.29 -1.61
N GLN A 475 -6.22 31.05 -1.53
CA GLN A 475 -6.56 30.01 -2.47
C GLN A 475 -7.49 28.99 -1.79
N ASN A 476 -8.57 28.61 -2.47
CA ASN A 476 -9.45 27.52 -2.01
C ASN A 476 -9.57 26.50 -3.13
N THR A 477 -9.42 25.24 -2.77
CA THR A 477 -9.60 24.09 -3.67
C THR A 477 -10.62 23.14 -3.07
N HIS A 478 -11.60 22.75 -3.85
CA HIS A 478 -12.54 21.68 -3.53
C HIS A 478 -12.41 20.61 -4.60
N MET A 479 -12.27 19.37 -4.21
CA MET A 479 -12.24 18.23 -5.11
C MET A 479 -13.25 17.19 -4.61
N LEU A 480 -14.11 16.73 -5.49
CA LEU A 480 -15.02 15.61 -5.25
C LEU A 480 -14.72 14.53 -6.28
N ARG A 481 -14.53 13.29 -5.84
CA ARG A 481 -14.42 12.11 -6.70
C ARG A 481 -15.42 11.06 -6.27
N ILE A 482 -16.08 10.45 -7.24
CA ILE A 482 -17.04 9.35 -7.05
C ILE A 482 -16.65 8.24 -8.00
N GLN A 483 -16.40 7.04 -7.46
CA GLN A 483 -15.91 5.92 -8.24
C GLN A 483 -16.62 4.62 -7.84
N PRO A 484 -17.71 4.22 -8.52
CA PRO A 484 -18.22 2.85 -8.47
C PRO A 484 -17.31 1.93 -9.28
N LYS A 485 -16.92 0.77 -8.70
CA LYS A 485 -16.06 -0.22 -9.30
C LYS A 485 -16.61 -1.62 -9.02
N TRP A 486 -16.68 -2.45 -10.05
CA TRP A 486 -17.10 -3.84 -9.99
C TRP A 486 -15.98 -4.77 -10.39
N GLN A 487 -15.74 -5.80 -9.59
CA GLN A 487 -14.80 -6.87 -9.86
C GLN A 487 -15.55 -8.19 -10.00
N GLN A 488 -15.30 -8.89 -11.10
CA GLN A 488 -15.99 -10.12 -11.47
C GLN A 488 -14.99 -11.16 -11.95
N PRO A 489 -14.88 -12.35 -11.33
CA PRO A 489 -14.20 -13.47 -11.93
C PRO A 489 -14.99 -13.94 -13.15
N LEU A 490 -14.33 -14.01 -14.30
CA LEU A 490 -14.91 -14.55 -15.53
C LEU A 490 -14.71 -16.08 -15.58
N CYS A 491 -13.55 -16.54 -15.11
CA CYS A 491 -13.24 -17.95 -14.88
C CYS A 491 -12.13 -18.04 -13.81
N LYS A 492 -11.64 -19.25 -13.50
CA LYS A 492 -10.58 -19.45 -12.48
C LYS A 492 -9.27 -18.69 -12.77
N ALA A 493 -9.02 -18.37 -14.03
CA ALA A 493 -7.78 -17.74 -14.48
C ALA A 493 -7.97 -16.28 -14.95
N LEU A 494 -9.20 -15.78 -14.99
CA LEU A 494 -9.51 -14.45 -15.53
C LEU A 494 -10.43 -13.67 -14.60
N LYS A 495 -10.09 -12.42 -14.33
CA LYS A 495 -10.88 -11.48 -13.55
C LYS A 495 -11.07 -10.20 -14.36
N LEU A 496 -12.28 -9.69 -14.38
CA LEU A 496 -12.64 -8.39 -14.96
C LEU A 496 -12.85 -7.38 -13.83
N THR A 497 -12.22 -6.23 -13.94
CA THR A 497 -12.52 -5.04 -13.14
C THR A 497 -13.06 -3.97 -14.07
N ALA A 498 -14.21 -3.38 -13.78
CA ALA A 498 -14.78 -2.31 -14.57
C ALA A 498 -15.40 -1.25 -13.66
N GLY A 499 -15.38 0.01 -14.08
CA GLY A 499 -15.93 1.08 -13.27
C GLY A 499 -16.11 2.39 -14.00
N LEU A 500 -16.74 3.31 -13.28
CA LEU A 500 -16.86 4.70 -13.67
C LEU A 500 -16.06 5.54 -12.67
N ASP A 501 -15.61 6.70 -13.12
CA ASP A 501 -14.90 7.65 -12.27
C ASP A 501 -15.32 9.06 -12.65
N TYR A 502 -15.81 9.80 -11.69
CA TYR A 502 -16.18 11.20 -11.87
C TYR A 502 -15.40 12.06 -10.89
N GLN A 503 -14.61 12.98 -11.42
CA GLN A 503 -13.89 13.95 -10.60
C GLN A 503 -14.33 15.36 -10.96
N GLN A 504 -14.61 16.16 -9.94
CA GLN A 504 -14.87 17.59 -10.05
C GLN A 504 -13.86 18.34 -9.18
N THR A 505 -13.19 19.33 -9.77
CA THR A 505 -12.30 20.24 -9.04
C THR A 505 -12.75 21.68 -9.22
N ARG A 506 -12.92 22.38 -8.11
CA ARG A 506 -13.17 23.82 -8.08
C ARG A 506 -12.04 24.51 -7.35
N TYR A 507 -11.40 25.45 -8.04
CA TYR A 507 -10.34 26.26 -7.50
C TYR A 507 -10.74 27.73 -7.55
N SER A 508 -10.40 28.51 -6.53
CA SER A 508 -10.54 29.96 -6.51
C SER A 508 -9.34 30.63 -5.85
N ASN A 509 -8.93 31.73 -6.42
CA ASN A 509 -7.88 32.59 -5.90
C ASN A 509 -8.35 34.03 -5.95
N ASN A 510 -8.12 34.82 -4.89
CA ASN A 510 -8.58 36.21 -4.77
C ASN A 510 -7.44 37.21 -4.78
N LEU A 511 -6.30 36.91 -5.40
CA LEU A 511 -5.22 37.83 -5.53
C LEU A 511 -5.57 38.85 -6.61
N TRP A 512 -5.15 40.11 -6.51
CA TRP A 512 -5.32 41.25 -7.46
C TRP A 512 -6.47 41.10 -8.48
N VAL A 513 -6.59 39.96 -9.09
CA VAL A 513 -7.61 39.53 -10.03
C VAL A 513 -8.24 38.24 -9.52
N ARG A 514 -9.54 38.19 -9.34
CA ARG A 514 -10.24 36.98 -8.91
C ARG A 514 -10.20 35.94 -10.00
N THR A 515 -9.53 34.83 -9.73
CA THR A 515 -9.49 33.70 -10.66
C THR A 515 -10.27 32.53 -10.11
N THR A 516 -11.06 31.90 -10.96
CA THR A 516 -11.77 30.67 -10.67
C THR A 516 -11.52 29.63 -11.75
N MET A 517 -11.35 28.37 -11.33
CA MET A 517 -11.26 27.22 -12.22
C MET A 517 -12.30 26.17 -11.80
N ASN A 518 -13.02 25.65 -12.78
CA ASN A 518 -13.89 24.50 -12.62
C ASN A 518 -13.46 23.44 -13.62
N SER A 519 -13.12 22.25 -13.14
CA SER A 519 -12.77 21.08 -13.94
C SER A 519 -13.71 19.92 -13.66
N TYR A 520 -14.12 19.23 -14.73
CA TYR A 520 -14.98 18.03 -14.69
C TYR A 520 -14.31 16.95 -15.50
N SER A 521 -14.14 15.77 -14.90
CA SER A 521 -13.42 14.67 -15.53
C SER A 521 -14.17 13.34 -15.38
N PRO A 522 -15.27 13.12 -16.15
CA PRO A 522 -15.90 11.81 -16.24
C PRO A 522 -15.01 10.82 -16.99
N ALA A 523 -14.96 9.58 -16.51
CA ALA A 523 -14.24 8.49 -17.12
C ALA A 523 -14.96 7.15 -16.93
N ALA A 524 -14.68 6.23 -17.86
CA ALA A 524 -15.01 4.82 -17.74
C ALA A 524 -13.73 3.99 -17.94
N PHE A 525 -13.61 2.90 -17.21
CA PHE A 525 -12.44 2.03 -17.32
C PHE A 525 -12.82 0.55 -17.19
N ALA A 526 -12.02 -0.28 -17.82
CA ALA A 526 -12.10 -1.73 -17.70
C ALA A 526 -10.71 -2.34 -17.76
N GLU A 527 -10.48 -3.39 -16.98
CA GLU A 527 -9.22 -4.12 -16.88
C GLU A 527 -9.48 -5.62 -16.79
N ILE A 528 -8.72 -6.39 -17.50
CA ILE A 528 -8.71 -7.84 -17.45
C ILE A 528 -7.39 -8.28 -16.84
N GLU A 529 -7.47 -8.98 -15.71
CA GLU A 529 -6.36 -9.65 -15.06
C GLU A 529 -6.42 -11.14 -15.41
N GLY A 530 -5.28 -11.70 -15.82
CA GLY A 530 -5.16 -13.11 -16.12
C GLY A 530 -4.00 -13.76 -15.36
N GLU A 531 -4.24 -14.93 -14.78
CA GLU A 531 -3.24 -15.70 -14.05
C GLU A 531 -3.16 -17.13 -14.59
N GLY A 532 -1.96 -17.49 -15.07
CA GLY A 532 -1.60 -18.84 -15.47
C GLY A 532 -0.40 -19.35 -14.67
N LYS A 533 0.03 -20.59 -14.93
CA LYS A 533 1.16 -21.22 -14.21
C LYS A 533 2.48 -20.43 -14.29
N SER A 534 2.74 -19.78 -15.42
CA SER A 534 4.00 -19.08 -15.68
C SER A 534 3.82 -17.68 -16.22
N ILE A 535 2.59 -17.27 -16.50
CA ILE A 535 2.27 -15.98 -17.12
C ILE A 535 1.17 -15.33 -16.29
N GLN A 536 1.36 -14.06 -15.96
CA GLN A 536 0.34 -13.18 -15.42
C GLN A 536 0.28 -11.94 -16.30
N TYR A 537 -0.90 -11.39 -16.50
CA TYR A 537 -1.07 -10.17 -17.26
C TYR A 537 -2.25 -9.35 -16.74
N GLU A 538 -2.14 -8.05 -16.93
CA GLU A 538 -3.18 -7.06 -16.66
C GLU A 538 -3.27 -6.16 -17.89
N ILE A 539 -4.42 -6.10 -18.52
CA ILE A 539 -4.68 -5.25 -19.69
C ILE A 539 -5.86 -4.38 -19.38
N GLY A 540 -5.63 -3.09 -19.32
CA GLY A 540 -6.62 -2.11 -18.96
C GLY A 540 -6.79 -1.02 -20.00
N LEU A 541 -7.99 -0.47 -20.08
CA LEU A 541 -8.35 0.66 -20.92
C LEU A 541 -9.18 1.66 -20.12
N ARG A 542 -8.78 2.92 -20.17
CA ARG A 542 -9.54 4.04 -19.60
C ARG A 542 -9.89 5.03 -20.70
N ALA A 543 -11.17 5.40 -20.81
CA ALA A 543 -11.63 6.53 -21.60
C ALA A 543 -12.00 7.67 -20.66
N GLN A 544 -11.42 8.85 -20.85
CA GLN A 544 -11.67 10.01 -19.98
C GLN A 544 -11.84 11.26 -20.81
N HIS A 545 -12.88 12.03 -20.45
CA HIS A 545 -13.07 13.40 -20.94
C HIS A 545 -12.72 14.37 -19.80
N THR A 546 -12.00 15.46 -20.09
CA THR A 546 -11.72 16.53 -19.13
C THR A 546 -12.18 17.86 -19.73
N SER A 547 -13.05 18.55 -19.01
CA SER A 547 -13.48 19.90 -19.37
C SER A 547 -13.06 20.87 -18.27
N MET A 548 -12.16 21.80 -18.56
CA MET A 548 -11.66 22.77 -17.61
C MET A 548 -12.02 24.19 -18.09
N ARG A 549 -12.62 24.97 -17.21
CA ARG A 549 -13.00 26.35 -17.44
C ARG A 549 -12.24 27.23 -16.46
N VAL A 550 -11.40 28.11 -16.99
CA VAL A 550 -10.69 29.13 -16.23
C VAL A 550 -11.29 30.47 -16.52
N ARG A 551 -11.63 31.21 -15.49
CA ARG A 551 -12.17 32.57 -15.57
C ARG A 551 -11.33 33.47 -14.69
N THR A 552 -10.70 34.48 -15.29
CA THR A 552 -10.18 35.67 -14.67
C THR A 552 -11.12 36.85 -14.99
N ASP A 553 -10.97 38.01 -14.37
CA ASP A 553 -11.91 39.11 -14.58
C ASP A 553 -12.10 39.45 -16.08
N ASP A 554 -11.03 39.40 -16.88
CA ASP A 554 -11.01 39.80 -18.31
C ASP A 554 -10.87 38.61 -19.27
N VAL A 555 -10.48 37.41 -18.82
CA VAL A 555 -10.14 36.31 -19.73
C VAL A 555 -10.92 35.03 -19.34
N ARG A 556 -11.49 34.39 -20.35
CA ARG A 556 -12.15 33.09 -20.21
C ARG A 556 -11.45 32.10 -21.12
N ASN A 557 -10.82 31.08 -20.51
CA ASN A 557 -10.18 29.99 -21.23
C ASN A 557 -10.91 28.69 -20.94
N ASN A 558 -11.19 27.93 -22.01
CA ASN A 558 -11.77 26.61 -21.93
C ASN A 558 -10.80 25.61 -22.53
N HIS A 559 -10.48 24.57 -21.79
CA HIS A 559 -9.72 23.42 -22.25
C HIS A 559 -10.62 22.20 -22.21
N ASN A 560 -10.72 21.48 -23.32
CA ASN A 560 -11.50 20.25 -23.43
C ASN A 560 -10.61 19.17 -24.07
N ASP A 561 -10.41 18.09 -23.34
CA ASP A 561 -9.58 16.98 -23.78
C ASP A 561 -10.37 15.68 -23.66
N PHE A 562 -10.21 14.81 -24.65
CA PHE A 562 -10.69 13.44 -24.59
C PHE A 562 -9.56 12.50 -25.01
N GLY A 563 -9.41 11.41 -24.30
CA GLY A 563 -8.41 10.43 -24.62
C GLY A 563 -8.77 9.02 -24.17
N ILE A 564 -8.08 8.05 -24.76
CA ILE A 564 -8.12 6.65 -24.42
C ILE A 564 -6.72 6.27 -23.93
N PHE A 565 -6.65 5.71 -22.73
CA PHE A 565 -5.42 5.49 -21.97
C PHE A 565 -5.24 4.00 -21.68
N PRO A 566 -4.54 3.26 -22.56
CA PRO A 566 -4.21 1.85 -22.32
C PRO A 566 -3.11 1.68 -21.28
N THR A 567 -3.22 0.62 -20.50
CA THR A 567 -2.18 0.10 -19.59
C THR A 567 -2.05 -1.40 -19.83
N VAL A 568 -0.82 -1.89 -19.98
CA VAL A 568 -0.51 -3.30 -20.18
C VAL A 568 0.63 -3.70 -19.25
N ASN A 569 0.38 -4.67 -18.40
CA ASN A 569 1.38 -5.29 -17.54
C ASN A 569 1.43 -6.78 -17.88
N PHE A 570 2.61 -7.30 -18.14
CA PHE A 570 2.84 -8.69 -18.46
C PHE A 570 4.01 -9.23 -17.67
N MET A 571 3.82 -10.33 -16.95
CA MET A 571 4.87 -11.03 -16.22
C MET A 571 5.00 -12.46 -16.73
N TRP A 572 6.22 -12.84 -17.04
CA TRP A 572 6.59 -14.20 -17.38
C TRP A 572 7.55 -14.77 -16.32
N MET A 573 7.09 -15.77 -15.58
CA MET A 573 7.89 -16.53 -14.63
C MET A 573 8.64 -17.62 -15.41
N ILE A 574 9.87 -17.33 -15.85
CA ILE A 574 10.70 -18.21 -16.65
C ILE A 574 11.12 -19.45 -15.85
N ASN A 575 11.46 -19.26 -14.58
CA ASN A 575 11.83 -20.35 -13.69
C ASN A 575 11.44 -20.02 -12.24
N GLN A 576 10.39 -20.68 -11.77
CA GLN A 576 9.87 -20.44 -10.42
C GLN A 576 10.87 -20.87 -9.32
N LYS A 577 11.55 -22.01 -9.47
CA LYS A 577 12.53 -22.49 -8.47
C LYS A 577 13.72 -21.54 -8.34
N ARG A 578 14.20 -20.97 -9.44
CA ARG A 578 15.31 -20.02 -9.48
C ARG A 578 14.87 -18.58 -9.37
N GLN A 579 13.56 -18.33 -9.32
CA GLN A 579 12.97 -16.98 -9.29
C GLN A 579 13.45 -16.09 -10.43
N HIS A 580 13.48 -16.65 -11.66
CA HIS A 580 13.74 -15.88 -12.86
C HIS A 580 12.41 -15.41 -13.44
N MET A 581 12.25 -14.12 -13.57
CA MET A 581 11.06 -13.52 -14.15
C MET A 581 11.39 -12.33 -15.02
N LEU A 582 10.49 -12.04 -15.94
CA LEU A 582 10.51 -10.88 -16.82
C LEU A 582 9.17 -10.18 -16.73
N ASN A 583 9.17 -8.88 -16.48
CA ASN A 583 7.98 -8.03 -16.54
C ASN A 583 8.15 -7.03 -17.67
N LEU A 584 7.11 -6.89 -18.49
CA LEU A 584 6.95 -5.84 -19.48
C LEU A 584 5.75 -4.99 -19.09
N MET A 585 5.94 -3.69 -19.01
CA MET A 585 4.91 -2.74 -18.61
C MET A 585 4.84 -1.60 -19.61
N TYR A 586 3.63 -1.26 -20.02
CA TYR A 586 3.36 -0.15 -20.93
C TYR A 586 2.20 0.69 -20.42
N LYS A 587 2.33 1.99 -20.53
CA LYS A 587 1.26 2.94 -20.21
C LYS A 587 1.29 4.13 -21.15
N TYR A 588 0.10 4.58 -21.58
CA TYR A 588 -0.11 5.91 -22.14
C TYR A 588 -0.85 6.78 -21.14
N SER A 589 -0.38 8.02 -20.94
CA SER A 589 -0.93 8.96 -19.97
C SER A 589 -1.07 10.36 -20.58
N MET A 590 -1.92 11.19 -19.97
CA MET A 590 -2.06 12.61 -20.26
C MET A 590 -2.17 13.34 -18.94
N GLU A 591 -1.26 14.27 -18.68
CA GLU A 591 -1.29 15.08 -17.45
C GLU A 591 -2.32 16.20 -17.55
N ASP A 592 -2.89 16.54 -16.39
CA ASP A 592 -3.76 17.72 -16.29
C ASP A 592 -2.90 18.98 -16.17
N LEU A 593 -3.34 20.08 -16.78
CA LEU A 593 -2.65 21.38 -16.67
C LEU A 593 -2.76 21.91 -15.24
N PRO A 594 -1.63 22.14 -14.53
CA PRO A 594 -1.66 22.77 -13.23
C PRO A 594 -2.19 24.21 -13.35
N TYR A 595 -3.04 24.63 -12.42
CA TYR A 595 -3.55 25.99 -12.41
C TYR A 595 -2.42 27.04 -12.40
N SER A 596 -1.39 26.84 -11.59
CA SER A 596 -0.24 27.73 -11.51
C SER A 596 0.50 27.90 -12.85
N ALA A 597 0.53 26.84 -13.66
CA ALA A 597 1.19 26.89 -14.96
C ALA A 597 0.42 27.68 -16.03
N ILE A 598 -0.92 27.79 -15.90
CA ILE A 598 -1.76 28.53 -16.89
C ILE A 598 -2.22 29.90 -16.38
N SER A 599 -1.97 30.24 -15.13
CA SER A 599 -2.36 31.53 -14.54
C SER A 599 -1.35 32.62 -14.93
N THR A 600 -1.80 33.70 -15.52
CA THR A 600 -0.97 34.84 -15.87
C THR A 600 -0.52 35.69 -14.67
N TYR A 601 -0.82 35.23 -13.48
CA TYR A 601 -0.42 35.87 -12.25
C TYR A 601 1.11 35.84 -12.08
N ARG A 602 1.69 37.00 -11.58
CA ARG A 602 3.12 37.09 -11.26
C ARG A 602 3.37 36.89 -9.78
N SER A 603 4.21 35.91 -9.47
CA SER A 603 4.72 35.66 -8.12
C SER A 603 6.17 36.10 -8.04
N TYR A 604 6.47 37.15 -7.29
CA TYR A 604 7.83 37.67 -7.17
C TYR A 604 8.64 36.80 -6.19
N THR A 605 9.69 36.22 -6.70
CA THR A 605 10.67 35.44 -5.88
C THR A 605 11.76 36.38 -5.34
N SER A 606 12.01 37.49 -6.02
CA SER A 606 12.87 38.58 -5.58
C SER A 606 12.45 39.87 -6.33
N PRO A 607 12.96 41.08 -5.99
CA PRO A 607 12.74 42.29 -6.77
C PRO A 607 13.17 42.18 -8.24
N TYR A 608 14.04 41.21 -8.53
CA TYR A 608 14.63 41.01 -9.87
C TYR A 608 14.16 39.69 -10.54
N SER A 609 13.19 39.00 -9.97
CA SER A 609 12.72 37.73 -10.52
C SER A 609 11.27 37.45 -10.14
N TYR A 610 10.44 37.07 -11.10
CA TYR A 610 9.08 36.60 -10.88
C TYR A 610 8.76 35.34 -11.70
N GLU A 611 7.80 34.60 -11.22
CA GLU A 611 7.19 33.48 -11.92
C GLU A 611 5.82 33.88 -12.45
N THR A 612 5.48 33.40 -13.65
CA THR A 612 4.17 33.61 -14.27
C THR A 612 3.77 32.36 -15.05
N GLY A 613 2.47 32.13 -15.22
CA GLY A 613 1.99 31.01 -16.04
C GLY A 613 1.79 31.39 -17.50
N ASN A 614 1.52 30.37 -18.32
CA ASN A 614 1.29 30.48 -19.75
C ASN A 614 -0.06 29.86 -20.12
N PRO A 615 -1.09 30.66 -20.45
CA PRO A 615 -2.42 30.15 -20.80
C PRO A 615 -2.47 29.35 -22.12
N SER A 616 -1.42 29.40 -22.93
CA SER A 616 -1.33 28.69 -24.21
C SER A 616 -0.82 27.25 -24.10
N LEU A 617 -0.54 26.80 -22.89
CA LEU A 617 -0.04 25.45 -22.63
C LEU A 617 -1.03 24.37 -23.08
N LYS A 618 -0.47 23.30 -23.65
CA LYS A 618 -1.17 22.06 -23.98
C LYS A 618 -0.88 21.01 -22.93
N PRO A 619 -1.83 20.11 -22.62
CA PRO A 619 -1.60 19.01 -21.72
C PRO A 619 -0.44 18.12 -22.17
N PRO A 620 0.50 17.77 -21.28
CA PRO A 620 1.54 16.79 -21.58
C PRO A 620 0.93 15.41 -21.84
N THR A 621 1.51 14.69 -22.80
CA THR A 621 1.16 13.29 -23.07
C THR A 621 2.42 12.44 -23.09
N GLY A 622 2.34 11.21 -22.58
CA GLY A 622 3.50 10.35 -22.45
C GLY A 622 3.22 8.89 -22.75
N HIS A 623 4.13 8.26 -23.48
CA HIS A 623 4.25 6.82 -23.62
C HIS A 623 5.39 6.33 -22.75
N GLU A 624 5.14 5.31 -21.97
CA GLU A 624 6.10 4.70 -21.08
C GLU A 624 6.17 3.20 -21.31
N LEU A 625 7.35 2.70 -21.57
CA LEU A 625 7.65 1.28 -21.71
C LEU A 625 8.74 0.91 -20.71
N MET A 626 8.45 -0.03 -19.83
CA MET A 626 9.37 -0.52 -18.81
C MET A 626 9.56 -2.02 -18.93
N LEU A 627 10.81 -2.46 -18.83
CA LEU A 627 11.20 -3.85 -18.77
C LEU A 627 11.93 -4.11 -17.46
N MET A 628 11.50 -5.11 -16.70
CA MET A 628 12.17 -5.54 -15.49
C MET A 628 12.47 -7.03 -15.55
N ALA A 629 13.72 -7.40 -15.32
CA ALA A 629 14.14 -8.78 -15.14
C ALA A 629 14.60 -9.02 -13.71
N LYS A 630 14.10 -10.07 -13.08
CA LYS A 630 14.57 -10.54 -11.77
C LYS A 630 15.25 -11.88 -11.94
N LEU A 631 16.47 -11.99 -11.41
CA LEU A 631 17.31 -13.17 -11.58
C LEU A 631 17.78 -13.68 -10.22
N TRP A 632 17.63 -15.01 -10.01
CA TRP A 632 17.98 -15.71 -8.76
C TRP A 632 17.38 -15.11 -7.48
N GLY A 633 16.29 -14.33 -7.61
CA GLY A 633 15.67 -13.61 -6.50
C GLY A 633 16.55 -12.54 -5.85
N LYS A 634 17.71 -12.23 -6.44
CA LYS A 634 18.72 -11.30 -5.90
C LYS A 634 18.98 -10.10 -6.79
N TRP A 635 19.05 -10.30 -8.10
CA TRP A 635 19.27 -9.25 -9.08
C TRP A 635 17.94 -8.73 -9.59
N THR A 636 17.80 -7.42 -9.66
CA THR A 636 16.75 -6.73 -10.38
C THR A 636 17.39 -5.84 -11.42
N LEU A 637 17.09 -6.07 -12.69
CA LEU A 637 17.54 -5.27 -13.82
C LEU A 637 16.34 -4.51 -14.36
N LEU A 638 16.52 -3.24 -14.64
CA LEU A 638 15.48 -2.33 -15.13
C LEU A 638 15.93 -1.72 -16.45
N GLY A 639 15.03 -1.64 -17.42
CA GLY A 639 15.16 -0.87 -18.63
C GLY A 639 13.90 -0.06 -18.85
N GLY A 640 14.03 1.21 -19.21
CA GLY A 640 12.88 2.08 -19.43
C GLY A 640 13.08 2.97 -20.65
N TYR A 641 12.01 3.17 -21.41
CA TYR A 641 11.90 4.17 -22.46
C TYR A 641 10.66 5.02 -22.22
N ILE A 642 10.85 6.33 -22.24
CA ILE A 642 9.79 7.31 -22.09
C ILE A 642 9.82 8.24 -23.27
N ARG A 643 8.67 8.50 -23.86
CA ARG A 643 8.49 9.58 -24.85
C ARG A 643 7.32 10.44 -24.41
N ALA A 644 7.62 11.68 -24.09
CA ALA A 644 6.63 12.68 -23.73
C ALA A 644 6.55 13.77 -24.81
N ASN A 645 5.33 14.24 -25.09
CA ASN A 645 5.10 15.39 -25.94
C ASN A 645 4.40 16.46 -25.11
N ASN A 646 4.64 17.73 -25.44
CA ASN A 646 4.11 18.90 -24.73
C ASN A 646 4.47 18.92 -23.23
N GLU A 647 5.59 18.30 -22.83
CA GLU A 647 6.05 18.36 -21.45
C GLU A 647 6.21 19.81 -20.99
N ILE A 648 5.76 20.11 -19.77
CA ILE A 648 5.81 21.48 -19.25
C ILE A 648 7.18 21.72 -18.60
N TYR A 649 7.93 22.63 -19.15
CA TYR A 649 9.24 23.01 -18.66
C TYR A 649 9.28 24.52 -18.31
N PHE A 650 9.73 24.85 -17.11
CA PHE A 650 9.85 26.24 -16.66
C PHE A 650 11.17 26.85 -17.15
N VAL A 651 11.04 27.73 -18.10
CA VAL A 651 12.19 28.43 -18.70
C VAL A 651 12.43 29.74 -17.96
N ARG A 652 13.67 29.98 -17.60
CA ARG A 652 14.11 31.27 -17.08
C ARG A 652 14.58 32.15 -18.26
N GLU A 653 13.99 33.31 -18.41
CA GLU A 653 14.30 34.24 -19.47
C GLU A 653 14.26 35.69 -18.99
N GLN A 654 14.70 36.65 -19.82
CA GLN A 654 14.61 38.04 -19.54
C GLN A 654 13.16 38.53 -19.60
N SER A 655 12.74 39.33 -18.63
CA SER A 655 11.39 39.89 -18.67
C SER A 655 11.22 40.85 -19.87
N PRO A 656 10.08 40.76 -20.59
CA PRO A 656 9.78 41.68 -21.68
C PRO A 656 9.73 43.17 -21.26
N GLU A 657 9.47 43.45 -19.96
CA GLU A 657 9.27 44.81 -19.44
C GLU A 657 10.57 45.42 -18.95
N SER A 658 11.53 44.61 -18.52
CA SER A 658 12.80 45.10 -18.00
C SER A 658 13.94 44.13 -18.23
N PRO A 659 15.02 44.54 -18.89
CA PRO A 659 16.19 43.74 -19.11
C PRO A 659 16.90 43.27 -17.82
N SER A 660 16.68 43.98 -16.71
CA SER A 660 17.30 43.69 -15.42
C SER A 660 16.45 42.73 -14.56
N VAL A 661 15.27 42.33 -15.03
CA VAL A 661 14.35 41.43 -14.35
C VAL A 661 14.24 40.12 -15.12
N THR A 662 14.26 39.02 -14.41
CA THR A 662 14.02 37.70 -14.95
C THR A 662 12.57 37.28 -14.79
N GLN A 663 12.02 36.61 -15.78
CA GLN A 663 10.79 35.87 -15.63
C GLN A 663 11.06 34.36 -15.73
N ILE A 664 10.29 33.59 -14.97
CA ILE A 664 10.24 32.15 -15.09
C ILE A 664 8.84 31.83 -15.60
N MET A 665 8.75 31.24 -16.78
CA MET A 665 7.48 30.95 -17.45
C MET A 665 7.48 29.51 -17.98
N PRO A 666 6.36 28.77 -17.83
CA PRO A 666 6.25 27.41 -18.38
C PRO A 666 6.02 27.44 -19.89
N TYR A 667 6.73 26.55 -20.60
CA TYR A 667 6.59 26.29 -22.02
C TYR A 667 6.39 24.80 -22.27
N ASN A 668 5.71 24.44 -23.35
CA ASN A 668 5.68 23.05 -23.80
C ASN A 668 6.97 22.70 -24.53
N CYS A 669 7.66 21.66 -24.10
CA CYS A 669 8.68 21.00 -24.90
C CYS A 669 8.00 20.26 -26.05
N ALA A 670 8.51 20.36 -27.27
CA ALA A 670 7.91 19.68 -28.42
C ALA A 670 7.96 18.14 -28.22
N SER A 671 9.09 17.62 -27.76
CA SER A 671 9.26 16.24 -27.38
C SER A 671 10.36 16.09 -26.33
N ILE A 672 10.22 15.11 -25.44
CA ILE A 672 11.27 14.62 -24.55
C ILE A 672 11.31 13.10 -24.71
N GLU A 673 12.52 12.57 -24.85
CA GLU A 673 12.78 11.14 -24.87
C GLU A 673 13.76 10.80 -23.73
N GLY A 674 13.46 9.75 -23.00
CA GLY A 674 14.28 9.28 -21.90
C GLY A 674 14.57 7.79 -22.02
N LEU A 675 15.84 7.43 -21.84
CA LEU A 675 16.28 6.05 -21.67
C LEU A 675 16.79 5.88 -20.25
N MET A 676 16.31 4.83 -19.58
CA MET A 676 16.71 4.50 -18.22
C MET A 676 17.22 3.06 -18.15
N PHE A 677 18.31 2.84 -17.44
CA PHE A 677 18.81 1.53 -17.07
C PHE A 677 19.06 1.52 -15.56
N GLY A 678 18.62 0.46 -14.90
CA GLY A 678 18.80 0.30 -13.47
C GLY A 678 19.24 -1.12 -13.11
N MET A 679 19.98 -1.24 -12.03
CA MET A 679 20.43 -2.50 -11.47
C MET A 679 20.39 -2.43 -9.96
N GLU A 680 19.78 -3.42 -9.34
CA GLU A 680 19.76 -3.61 -7.90
C GLU A 680 20.22 -5.03 -7.55
N TYR A 681 20.95 -5.16 -6.46
CA TYR A 681 21.39 -6.47 -5.97
C TYR A 681 21.10 -6.62 -4.49
N LEU A 682 20.41 -7.70 -4.11
CA LEU A 682 20.14 -8.03 -2.72
C LEU A 682 21.16 -9.04 -2.21
N LEU A 683 22.16 -8.57 -1.47
CA LEU A 683 23.14 -9.39 -0.78
C LEU A 683 22.69 -9.66 0.66
N ARG A 684 22.75 -10.92 1.09
CA ARG A 684 22.55 -11.30 2.49
C ARG A 684 23.64 -12.23 2.95
N ILE A 685 24.32 -11.86 4.04
CA ILE A 685 25.38 -12.66 4.66
C ILE A 685 24.91 -13.05 6.06
N GLY A 686 24.51 -14.30 6.19
CA GLY A 686 23.93 -14.83 7.41
C GLY A 686 22.66 -14.07 7.82
N LYS A 687 22.50 -13.85 9.12
CA LYS A 687 21.41 -13.04 9.71
C LYS A 687 21.89 -11.65 10.14
N VAL A 688 23.17 -11.35 9.92
CA VAL A 688 23.84 -10.16 10.46
C VAL A 688 23.87 -9.03 9.46
N TRP A 689 24.13 -9.29 8.20
CA TRP A 689 24.33 -8.25 7.21
C TRP A 689 23.44 -8.43 5.97
N SER A 690 22.70 -7.36 5.65
CA SER A 690 21.99 -7.22 4.37
C SER A 690 22.51 -5.98 3.65
N SER A 691 22.75 -6.08 2.37
CA SER A 691 23.26 -4.98 1.54
C SER A 691 22.48 -4.88 0.24
N VAL A 692 22.11 -3.67 -0.14
CA VAL A 692 21.37 -3.37 -1.37
C VAL A 692 22.06 -2.25 -2.14
N PRO A 693 23.10 -2.54 -2.94
CA PRO A 693 23.58 -1.57 -3.92
C PRO A 693 22.58 -1.42 -5.05
N LYS A 694 22.34 -0.17 -5.45
CA LYS A 694 21.51 0.24 -6.58
C LYS A 694 22.32 1.17 -7.47
N ALA A 695 22.31 0.91 -8.77
CA ALA A 695 22.88 1.80 -9.77
C ALA A 695 21.81 2.11 -10.81
N GLN A 696 21.73 3.36 -11.23
CA GLN A 696 20.78 3.82 -12.24
C GLN A 696 21.50 4.74 -13.22
N MET A 697 21.19 4.60 -14.50
CA MET A 697 21.67 5.45 -15.58
C MET A 697 20.47 6.01 -16.32
N VAL A 698 20.51 7.30 -16.66
CA VAL A 698 19.46 8.00 -17.40
C VAL A 698 20.06 8.86 -18.49
N HIS A 699 19.52 8.76 -19.68
CA HIS A 699 19.80 9.65 -20.79
C HIS A 699 18.49 10.40 -21.16
N ILE A 700 18.58 11.70 -21.34
CA ILE A 700 17.44 12.53 -21.72
C ILE A 700 17.83 13.37 -22.93
N SER A 701 16.95 13.36 -23.92
CA SER A 701 17.01 14.25 -25.06
C SER A 701 15.65 14.93 -25.27
N GLY A 702 15.64 16.10 -25.86
CA GLY A 702 14.38 16.81 -26.09
C GLY A 702 14.55 18.09 -26.86
N GLN A 703 13.43 18.68 -27.23
CA GLN A 703 13.37 19.95 -27.92
C GLN A 703 12.64 20.99 -27.08
N LEU A 704 13.34 22.08 -26.74
CA LEU A 704 12.86 23.20 -25.96
C LEU A 704 13.09 24.51 -26.70
N GLN A 705 12.04 25.33 -26.92
CA GLN A 705 12.11 26.62 -27.62
C GLN A 705 12.87 26.58 -28.96
N GLY A 706 12.74 25.46 -29.69
CA GLY A 706 13.41 25.29 -30.99
C GLY A 706 14.82 24.70 -30.91
N GLU A 707 15.46 24.69 -29.74
CA GLU A 707 16.77 24.12 -29.51
C GLU A 707 16.63 22.61 -29.19
N HIS A 708 17.59 21.83 -29.72
CA HIS A 708 17.66 20.38 -29.46
C HIS A 708 18.75 20.11 -28.42
N TYR A 709 18.37 19.44 -27.35
CA TYR A 709 19.24 18.99 -26.27
C TYR A 709 19.40 17.48 -26.33
N SER A 710 20.64 17.00 -26.30
CA SER A 710 20.96 15.59 -26.15
C SER A 710 21.98 15.47 -25.02
N ASN A 711 21.51 15.15 -23.85
CA ASN A 711 22.33 15.13 -22.65
C ASN A 711 23.11 13.83 -22.55
N PRO A 712 24.32 13.82 -22.01
CA PRO A 712 25.07 12.59 -21.76
C PRO A 712 24.31 11.71 -20.72
N PHE A 713 24.63 10.42 -20.71
CA PHE A 713 24.13 9.56 -19.66
C PHE A 713 24.58 10.07 -18.30
N THR A 714 23.62 10.20 -17.40
CA THR A 714 23.85 10.49 -15.99
C THR A 714 23.71 9.23 -15.20
N PHE A 715 24.42 9.11 -14.08
CA PHE A 715 24.29 7.93 -13.29
C PHE A 715 24.13 8.26 -11.81
N ARG A 716 23.48 7.40 -11.07
CA ARG A 716 23.19 7.50 -9.64
C ARG A 716 23.56 6.19 -8.96
N LEU A 717 24.17 6.28 -7.81
CA LEU A 717 24.52 5.16 -6.97
C LEU A 717 23.92 5.34 -5.57
N ASP A 718 23.13 4.38 -5.15
CA ASP A 718 22.62 4.26 -3.79
C ASP A 718 23.11 2.93 -3.20
N TRP A 719 23.69 2.95 -2.03
CA TRP A 719 24.19 1.75 -1.40
C TRP A 719 23.80 1.69 0.06
N ARG A 720 22.89 0.78 0.38
CA ARG A 720 22.35 0.58 1.71
C ARG A 720 22.90 -0.67 2.35
N ASN A 721 23.26 -0.55 3.62
CA ASN A 721 23.78 -1.63 4.42
C ASN A 721 23.09 -1.68 5.77
N ASP A 722 22.55 -2.85 6.12
CA ASP A 722 21.96 -3.15 7.41
C ASP A 722 22.80 -4.17 8.16
N PHE A 723 23.17 -3.84 9.38
CA PHE A 723 23.90 -4.70 10.29
C PHE A 723 23.02 -5.00 11.50
N ARG A 724 22.73 -6.26 11.75
CA ARG A 724 21.99 -6.73 12.93
C ARG A 724 22.93 -7.49 13.84
N PHE A 725 23.57 -6.81 14.78
CA PHE A 725 24.53 -7.38 15.71
C PHE A 725 23.87 -8.27 16.76
N SER A 726 22.62 -7.92 17.14
CA SER A 726 21.80 -8.71 18.06
C SER A 726 20.31 -8.52 17.76
N PRO A 727 19.40 -9.29 18.38
CA PRO A 727 17.96 -9.06 18.26
C PRO A 727 17.50 -7.64 18.69
N THR A 728 18.29 -6.96 19.50
CA THR A 728 17.99 -5.64 20.07
C THR A 728 18.92 -4.52 19.62
N PHE A 729 19.93 -4.79 18.80
CA PHE A 729 20.87 -3.77 18.33
C PHE A 729 21.17 -3.92 16.85
N SER A 730 20.97 -2.84 16.11
CA SER A 730 21.22 -2.75 14.67
C SER A 730 21.90 -1.44 14.31
N ALA A 731 22.60 -1.45 13.18
CA ALA A 731 23.14 -0.26 12.54
C ALA A 731 22.77 -0.26 11.05
N THR A 732 22.62 0.92 10.50
CA THR A 732 22.42 1.14 9.06
C THR A 732 23.45 2.12 8.55
N LEU A 733 23.99 1.87 7.39
CA LEU A 733 24.89 2.76 6.65
C LEU A 733 24.34 2.93 5.24
N ASP A 734 23.94 4.16 4.91
CA ASP A 734 23.45 4.53 3.59
C ASP A 734 24.43 5.48 2.92
N PHE A 735 24.80 5.17 1.70
CA PHE A 735 25.63 5.99 0.83
C PHE A 735 24.85 6.36 -0.42
N HIS A 736 24.87 7.64 -0.76
CA HIS A 736 24.29 8.17 -1.99
C HIS A 736 25.35 8.96 -2.74
N TYR A 737 25.42 8.76 -4.04
CA TYR A 737 26.29 9.53 -4.95
C TYR A 737 25.63 9.72 -6.30
N GLU A 738 25.55 10.96 -6.73
CA GLU A 738 25.15 11.38 -8.07
C GLU A 738 26.23 12.29 -8.65
N PRO A 739 26.93 11.89 -9.73
CA PRO A 739 27.90 12.76 -10.40
C PRO A 739 27.19 13.92 -11.09
N THR A 740 27.89 14.67 -11.91
CA THR A 740 27.26 15.71 -12.74
C THR A 740 26.15 15.10 -13.56
N SER A 741 24.93 15.60 -13.41
CA SER A 741 23.75 15.20 -14.16
C SER A 741 23.22 16.33 -15.02
N HIS A 742 22.54 15.96 -16.11
CA HIS A 742 22.06 16.93 -17.10
C HIS A 742 20.59 16.63 -17.42
N TYR A 743 19.79 17.68 -17.49
CA TYR A 743 18.40 17.63 -17.90
C TYR A 743 18.08 18.86 -18.77
N LEU A 744 17.99 18.68 -20.09
CA LEU A 744 17.86 19.75 -21.09
C LEU A 744 18.94 20.83 -20.88
N ASP A 745 18.57 22.08 -20.60
CA ASP A 745 19.48 23.19 -20.34
C ASP A 745 20.04 23.24 -18.91
N HIS A 746 19.63 22.27 -18.07
CA HIS A 746 19.98 22.26 -16.65
C HIS A 746 21.09 21.25 -16.32
N THR A 747 22.10 21.68 -15.57
CA THR A 747 23.23 20.87 -15.11
C THR A 747 23.27 20.89 -13.59
N LEU A 748 23.16 19.71 -12.97
CA LEU A 748 23.40 19.51 -11.54
C LEU A 748 24.84 19.06 -11.32
N LYS A 749 25.57 19.74 -10.45
CA LYS A 749 26.91 19.35 -10.04
C LYS A 749 26.87 18.20 -9.05
N PRO A 750 27.98 17.43 -8.88
CA PRO A 750 27.98 16.23 -8.06
C PRO A 750 27.47 16.47 -6.64
N VAL A 751 26.61 15.58 -6.19
CA VAL A 751 26.12 15.51 -4.81
C VAL A 751 26.43 14.15 -4.20
N TYR A 752 26.69 14.12 -2.90
CA TYR A 752 26.80 12.88 -2.13
C TYR A 752 26.36 13.10 -0.70
N HIS A 753 25.90 12.06 -0.07
CA HIS A 753 25.72 12.02 1.38
C HIS A 753 25.91 10.62 1.95
N VAL A 754 26.22 10.58 3.23
CA VAL A 754 26.33 9.35 4.03
C VAL A 754 25.41 9.51 5.24
N ASN A 755 24.51 8.55 5.43
CA ASN A 755 23.68 8.46 6.63
C ASN A 755 24.13 7.26 7.47
N ILE A 756 24.16 7.43 8.77
CA ILE A 756 24.50 6.40 9.76
C ILE A 756 23.39 6.38 10.79
N GLN A 757 22.78 5.23 10.99
CA GLN A 757 21.73 5.05 12.00
C GLN A 757 22.11 3.91 12.94
N LEU A 758 21.97 4.15 14.25
CA LEU A 758 22.13 3.14 15.30
C LEU A 758 20.80 3.00 16.03
N ALA A 759 20.32 1.78 16.19
CA ALA A 759 19.05 1.52 16.86
C ALA A 759 19.19 0.46 17.96
N LYS A 760 18.66 0.76 19.15
CA LYS A 760 18.66 -0.12 20.31
C LYS A 760 17.28 -0.27 20.89
N SER A 761 16.78 -1.53 20.94
CA SER A 761 15.52 -1.88 21.60
C SER A 761 15.77 -2.32 23.05
N LEU A 762 14.92 -1.85 23.97
CA LEU A 762 14.94 -2.13 25.41
C LEU A 762 13.55 -2.60 25.87
N TYR A 763 13.45 -3.12 27.09
CA TYR A 763 12.19 -3.51 27.75
C TYR A 763 11.32 -4.45 26.88
N ASN A 764 11.90 -5.55 26.39
CA ASN A 764 11.20 -6.48 25.49
C ASN A 764 10.61 -5.77 24.26
N GLU A 765 11.41 -4.91 23.64
CA GLU A 765 11.10 -4.15 22.43
C GLU A 765 10.02 -3.07 22.60
N ARG A 766 9.67 -2.72 23.83
CA ARG A 766 8.73 -1.61 24.09
C ARG A 766 9.34 -0.24 23.91
N LEU A 767 10.62 -0.08 24.22
CA LEU A 767 11.36 1.18 24.06
C LEU A 767 12.41 1.02 22.96
N LEU A 768 12.34 1.84 21.94
CA LEU A 768 13.34 1.96 20.89
C LEU A 768 14.04 3.31 21.02
N LEU A 769 15.36 3.27 21.07
CA LEU A 769 16.24 4.44 21.00
C LEU A 769 16.97 4.40 19.66
N THR A 770 16.94 5.49 18.91
CA THR A 770 17.63 5.61 17.62
C THR A 770 18.48 6.87 17.61
N LEU A 771 19.69 6.74 17.12
CA LEU A 771 20.58 7.82 16.78
C LEU A 771 20.76 7.80 15.28
N ASP A 772 20.39 8.88 14.60
CA ASP A 772 20.54 9.06 13.15
C ASP A 772 21.47 10.25 12.88
N ALA A 773 22.39 10.11 11.95
CA ALA A 773 23.36 11.14 11.64
C ALA A 773 23.64 11.19 10.14
N LYS A 774 23.77 12.41 9.61
CA LYS A 774 24.25 12.71 8.27
C LYS A 774 25.56 13.49 8.36
N PRO A 775 26.70 12.84 8.67
CA PRO A 775 27.97 13.54 8.92
C PRO A 775 28.61 14.11 7.67
N PHE A 776 28.40 13.46 6.53
CA PHE A 776 28.98 13.86 5.25
C PHE A 776 27.90 14.18 4.23
N VAL A 777 27.93 15.39 3.73
CA VAL A 777 27.01 15.88 2.70
C VAL A 777 27.72 16.90 1.82
N LYS A 778 27.53 16.80 0.52
CA LYS A 778 27.92 17.81 -0.45
C LYS A 778 26.67 18.48 -1.00
N ASN A 779 26.59 19.78 -0.82
CA ASN A 779 25.43 20.57 -1.18
C ASN A 779 25.25 20.67 -2.70
N ARG A 780 23.99 20.91 -3.09
CA ARG A 780 23.59 21.04 -4.49
C ARG A 780 24.09 22.36 -5.09
N ARG A 781 24.68 22.23 -6.27
CA ARG A 781 24.99 23.35 -7.16
C ARG A 781 24.41 23.04 -8.53
N SER A 782 23.69 24.02 -9.10
CA SER A 782 23.10 23.85 -10.43
C SER A 782 23.46 25.00 -11.37
N ILE A 783 23.44 24.70 -12.65
CA ILE A 783 23.68 25.68 -13.72
C ILE A 783 22.54 25.46 -14.72
N THR A 784 21.81 26.53 -15.03
CA THR A 784 20.88 26.59 -16.16
C THR A 784 21.57 27.41 -17.25
N ASP A 785 21.65 26.87 -18.45
CA ASP A 785 22.38 27.51 -19.56
C ASP A 785 21.59 27.32 -20.86
N ASN A 786 20.81 28.33 -21.26
CA ASN A 786 19.99 28.36 -22.47
C ASN A 786 20.33 29.54 -23.35
N LEU A 787 19.58 29.78 -24.43
CA LEU A 787 19.82 30.88 -25.39
C LEU A 787 19.83 32.27 -24.74
N ASN A 788 18.97 32.47 -23.73
CA ASN A 788 18.67 33.79 -23.18
C ASN A 788 19.49 34.12 -21.93
N VAL A 789 19.79 33.11 -21.12
CA VAL A 789 20.40 33.31 -19.81
C VAL A 789 21.35 32.18 -19.43
N ARG A 790 22.30 32.51 -18.53
CA ARG A 790 23.03 31.55 -17.74
C ARG A 790 22.85 31.88 -16.27
N THR A 791 22.32 30.94 -15.51
CA THR A 791 22.16 31.04 -14.07
C THR A 791 22.99 29.99 -13.35
N THR A 792 23.72 30.40 -12.31
CA THR A 792 24.37 29.47 -11.40
C THR A 792 23.75 29.62 -10.04
N TYR A 793 23.29 28.50 -9.47
CA TYR A 793 22.74 28.43 -8.12
C TYR A 793 23.62 27.53 -7.26
N HIS A 794 23.92 27.98 -6.04
CA HIS A 794 24.71 27.24 -5.08
C HIS A 794 24.04 27.26 -3.70
N ASN A 795 23.61 26.12 -3.20
CA ASN A 795 23.15 25.97 -1.83
C ASN A 795 24.36 25.84 -0.89
N LEU A 796 24.56 26.83 -0.03
CA LEU A 796 25.62 26.90 0.96
C LEU A 796 25.16 26.47 2.36
N THR A 797 23.88 26.12 2.52
CA THR A 797 23.29 25.67 3.78
C THR A 797 23.97 24.39 4.25
N LYS A 798 24.40 24.35 5.51
CA LYS A 798 24.96 23.13 6.11
C LYS A 798 23.86 22.12 6.42
N GLU A 799 23.84 21.01 5.69
CA GLU A 799 22.81 19.98 5.80
C GLU A 799 23.20 18.78 6.69
N GLN A 800 24.38 18.84 7.36
CA GLN A 800 24.76 17.85 8.36
C GLN A 800 23.82 17.91 9.54
N TYR A 801 23.46 16.73 10.09
CA TYR A 801 22.61 16.67 11.27
C TYR A 801 22.94 15.48 12.17
N LEU A 802 22.44 15.56 13.39
CA LEU A 802 22.36 14.49 14.39
C LEU A 802 20.94 14.48 14.96
N GLU A 803 20.24 13.36 14.86
CA GLU A 803 18.87 13.19 15.34
C GLU A 803 18.80 12.11 16.42
N PHE A 804 18.13 12.41 17.51
CA PHE A 804 17.81 11.50 18.60
C PHE A 804 16.33 11.16 18.55
N ILE A 805 15.99 9.88 18.48
CA ILE A 805 14.63 9.39 18.40
C ILE A 805 14.35 8.45 19.55
N ILE A 806 13.23 8.68 20.24
CA ILE A 806 12.69 7.81 21.27
C ILE A 806 11.31 7.34 20.82
N LYS A 807 11.05 6.04 20.84
CA LYS A 807 9.77 5.46 20.52
C LYS A 807 9.33 4.47 21.59
N TRP A 808 8.14 4.69 22.13
CA TRP A 808 7.53 3.82 23.12
C TRP A 808 6.34 3.08 22.51
N ARG A 809 6.29 1.75 22.64
CA ARG A 809 5.24 0.89 22.11
C ARG A 809 4.39 0.32 23.24
N PHE A 810 3.08 0.29 23.02
CA PHE A 810 2.14 -0.29 23.97
C PHE A 810 1.07 -1.11 23.25
N LYS A 811 0.57 -2.11 23.93
CA LYS A 811 -0.54 -2.95 23.46
C LYS A 811 -1.31 -3.50 24.64
N GLY A 812 -2.62 -3.73 24.48
CA GLY A 812 -3.50 -4.31 25.47
C GLY A 812 -4.75 -4.90 24.83
N GLY A 813 -5.59 -5.54 25.61
CA GLY A 813 -6.83 -6.18 25.17
C GLY A 813 -6.87 -7.68 25.42
N ARG A 814 -8.05 -8.29 25.29
CA ARG A 814 -8.24 -9.74 25.43
C ARG A 814 -7.94 -10.43 24.10
N HIS A 815 -7.00 -11.35 24.09
CA HIS A 815 -6.84 -12.28 22.97
C HIS A 815 -8.05 -13.25 22.96
N LEU A 816 -9.08 -12.93 22.24
CA LEU A 816 -10.04 -13.93 21.82
C LEU A 816 -9.31 -14.81 20.80
N LYS A 817 -9.22 -16.12 21.10
CA LYS A 817 -8.69 -17.11 20.13
C LYS A 817 -9.45 -16.91 18.82
N LYS A 818 -8.76 -16.56 17.75
CA LYS A 818 -9.30 -16.66 16.40
C LYS A 818 -9.79 -18.10 16.25
N GLN A 819 -11.08 -18.32 16.13
CA GLN A 819 -11.57 -19.54 15.53
C GLN A 819 -11.02 -19.57 14.12
N SER A 820 -10.07 -20.45 13.87
CA SER A 820 -9.48 -20.69 12.56
C SER A 820 -10.53 -21.34 11.67
N THR A 821 -11.45 -20.57 11.17
CA THR A 821 -12.39 -21.01 10.16
C THR A 821 -11.86 -20.59 8.80
N VAL A 822 -11.57 -21.58 7.97
CA VAL A 822 -11.36 -21.51 6.51
C VAL A 822 -9.92 -21.31 6.00
N GLU A 823 -9.03 -20.57 6.66
CA GLU A 823 -7.63 -20.44 6.18
C GLU A 823 -6.87 -21.78 6.22
N SER A 824 -7.10 -22.61 7.24
CA SER A 824 -6.49 -23.93 7.35
C SER A 824 -6.98 -24.92 6.28
N LEU A 825 -8.18 -24.75 5.77
CA LEU A 825 -8.74 -25.59 4.68
C LEU A 825 -8.20 -25.18 3.30
N GLN A 826 -7.86 -23.91 3.12
CA GLN A 826 -7.20 -23.45 1.90
C GLN A 826 -5.71 -23.84 1.88
N GLU A 827 -5.02 -23.79 3.02
CA GLU A 827 -3.65 -24.31 3.15
C GLU A 827 -3.59 -25.84 2.95
N TYR A 828 -4.56 -26.57 3.48
CA TYR A 828 -4.63 -28.02 3.28
C TYR A 828 -4.86 -28.39 1.81
N LYS A 829 -5.72 -27.65 1.10
CA LYS A 829 -5.95 -27.82 -0.34
C LYS A 829 -4.75 -27.39 -1.20
N GLN A 830 -3.90 -26.47 -0.74
CA GLN A 830 -2.64 -26.15 -1.40
C GLN A 830 -1.60 -27.26 -1.23
N LEU A 831 -1.52 -27.86 -0.06
CA LEU A 831 -0.59 -28.98 0.24
C LEU A 831 -0.97 -30.27 -0.52
N GLU A 832 -2.25 -30.51 -0.81
CA GLU A 832 -2.69 -31.63 -1.67
C GLU A 832 -2.39 -31.40 -3.16
N LYS A 833 -2.20 -30.16 -3.60
CA LYS A 833 -1.81 -29.84 -4.99
C LYS A 833 -0.30 -29.89 -5.24
N GLU A 834 0.50 -29.98 -4.21
CA GLU A 834 1.98 -30.09 -4.30
C GLU A 834 2.49 -31.54 -4.18
N LYS A 835 1.62 -32.50 -4.00
CA LYS A 835 1.87 -33.94 -4.23
C LYS A 835 1.36 -34.36 -5.59
#